data_ed3dee48f1ac14a1381eefd3b7696396
#
_entry.id   ed3dee48f1ac14a1381eefd3b7696396
#
_cell.length_a   1.000
_cell.length_b   1.000
_cell.length_c   1.000
_cell.angle_alpha   90.00
_cell.angle_beta   90.00
_cell.angle_gamma   90.00
#
_symmetry.space_group_name_H-M   'P 1'
#
loop_
_entity.id
_entity.type
_entity.pdbx_description
1 polymer ?
#
loop_
_entity_poly.entity_id
_entity_poly.type
_entity_poly.pdbx_seq_one_letter_code
_entity_poly.pdbx_strand_id
1 'polypeptide(L)'
;MVEYDAQKIELKWQKKWKKDKIFEVKVDPKKEKYYVLEMYPYPSGKLHMGHLRNYTIGDCYARFKRMNNYNVIYPMGYDSFGMPAENAAIDHGVNPEEWTNKNIETMKEQQKRIGLSYDWTREICSHNPHFYKWDQWFFLKMLEKGLAYKQEGYVNWCPKCMTVLANEQAQGGRCWRCTSIVDQKFLSQWFLKIRDYAEELLDGLNVVEWPERVKLMQRNWIGRSEGSVIKFPIVGEDRTVDIFTTRPDTLYGVTFMVFAPEHPWVFEWVKDTEYEADYKKLYDEVMHQDKFERTDIEIEKKGMFIGKYAINPVTNEEVPIYIGNFVIYEYGAGAVMAVPGHDQRDFEFAKEYNIPIKIVIQPHDYELTADKMTRAYESDGVLVNSEEFNDIENINAINAITEKLEKIGKGYATINYKLRDWGISRQRYWGCPIPVVYCDECGTVPVPYNDLPVYLPKDVQFTGEGNPLETSESFINTKCPKCGNNAKRETDTMDTFVDSSWYFFAFCDPPSVEAEVPYHKDIVNYWGNVDQYIGGIEHAVMHLIYARFFTKVTRDLGLHKFDEPFQSLLTQGMINKLQPYCSNCNAFLMKADLEQMKCKICGRSDLIYKSVKMSKSYGNTVNPGEIIEKYGADAARFFILFGASPSSGLEWSDEGVDYAYRFIKNTYMLVTDPPEIMRNKINIRDKLIQYYLNKTIKEFTENMENIEIRNAVNNIIQFTSEFSKYKSEGVNGDIYKEGIENLILLLHPIAPHMTEEIWENLEKKGYLSLANWPSYKVELLNNESDYKWKLMKNIIEDINNIKTVMKKETLDTISLIVADPWKLKFYNALMILLEDYINQGDIMKELMKNNEFKKHTSQIGKIVSRILKNIGKYPKFTLSSNDEFQFFTEIKPIIENKFDCLVNIVFEKESKEQKASLALPGKPAIVVI
;
A
#
# COMPACT_ATOMS: atom_id res chain seq x y z
N MET A 1 -25.33 11.60 36.46
CA MET A 1 -24.48 11.48 35.26
C MET A 1 -23.68 10.20 35.36
N VAL A 2 -23.77 9.30 34.40
CA VAL A 2 -22.95 8.10 34.34
C VAL A 2 -21.58 8.55 33.82
N GLU A 3 -20.53 8.38 34.65
CA GLU A 3 -19.18 8.78 34.27
C GLU A 3 -18.63 7.84 33.19
N TYR A 4 -18.06 8.39 32.14
CA TYR A 4 -17.38 7.60 31.09
C TYR A 4 -16.04 7.07 31.61
N ASP A 5 -15.97 5.77 31.87
CA ASP A 5 -14.76 5.05 32.26
C ASP A 5 -14.36 4.09 31.12
N ALA A 6 -13.44 4.55 30.28
CA ALA A 6 -12.96 3.78 29.12
C ALA A 6 -12.42 2.40 29.53
N GLN A 7 -11.59 2.34 30.59
CA GLN A 7 -10.93 1.10 31.01
C GLN A 7 -11.96 0.04 31.46
N LYS A 8 -12.95 0.45 32.23
CA LYS A 8 -14.00 -0.44 32.73
C LYS A 8 -14.90 -0.94 31.59
N ILE A 9 -15.33 -0.03 30.72
CA ILE A 9 -16.21 -0.33 29.58
C ILE A 9 -15.50 -1.32 28.63
N GLU A 10 -14.29 -1.00 28.22
CA GLU A 10 -13.53 -1.81 27.26
C GLU A 10 -13.26 -3.24 27.77
N LEU A 11 -12.81 -3.38 29.02
CA LEU A 11 -12.56 -4.70 29.61
C LEU A 11 -13.85 -5.53 29.77
N LYS A 12 -14.99 -4.87 30.07
CA LYS A 12 -16.30 -5.52 30.12
C LYS A 12 -16.66 -6.14 28.78
N TRP A 13 -16.54 -5.37 27.68
CA TRP A 13 -16.98 -5.82 26.36
C TRP A 13 -16.02 -6.84 25.76
N GLN A 14 -14.72 -6.69 25.91
CA GLN A 14 -13.74 -7.68 25.48
C GLN A 14 -13.99 -9.05 26.15
N LYS A 15 -14.35 -9.07 27.43
CA LYS A 15 -14.73 -10.31 28.14
C LYS A 15 -16.03 -10.92 27.61
N LYS A 16 -17.04 -10.09 27.33
CA LYS A 16 -18.33 -10.53 26.78
C LYS A 16 -18.15 -11.12 25.38
N TRP A 17 -17.49 -10.42 24.47
CA TRP A 17 -17.23 -10.89 23.11
C TRP A 17 -16.48 -12.22 23.10
N LYS A 18 -15.43 -12.35 23.93
CA LYS A 18 -14.68 -13.61 24.06
C LYS A 18 -15.56 -14.74 24.61
N LYS A 19 -16.38 -14.49 25.64
CA LYS A 19 -17.24 -15.51 26.26
C LYS A 19 -18.28 -16.02 25.28
N ASP A 20 -18.93 -15.12 24.54
CA ASP A 20 -20.06 -15.45 23.66
C ASP A 20 -19.62 -15.72 22.22
N LYS A 21 -18.29 -15.66 21.92
CA LYS A 21 -17.66 -16.09 20.66
C LYS A 21 -18.26 -15.42 19.42
N ILE A 22 -18.62 -14.15 19.52
CA ILE A 22 -19.43 -13.45 18.52
C ILE A 22 -18.73 -13.19 17.19
N PHE A 23 -17.41 -13.37 17.12
CA PHE A 23 -16.61 -13.20 15.91
C PHE A 23 -16.16 -14.51 15.27
N GLU A 24 -16.46 -15.66 15.90
CA GLU A 24 -16.21 -16.97 15.31
C GLU A 24 -17.18 -17.23 14.15
N VAL A 25 -16.64 -17.62 12.99
CA VAL A 25 -17.45 -17.82 11.79
C VAL A 25 -17.25 -19.20 11.18
N LYS A 26 -18.30 -19.70 10.53
CA LYS A 26 -18.31 -20.96 9.80
C LYS A 26 -18.77 -20.73 8.37
N VAL A 27 -18.49 -21.67 7.49
CA VAL A 27 -19.04 -21.71 6.14
C VAL A 27 -20.58 -21.62 6.22
N ASP A 28 -21.14 -20.61 5.57
CA ASP A 28 -22.58 -20.39 5.44
C ASP A 28 -22.93 -20.05 3.99
N PRO A 29 -23.34 -21.05 3.16
CA PRO A 29 -23.67 -20.83 1.75
C PRO A 29 -24.85 -19.86 1.50
N LYS A 30 -25.60 -19.49 2.56
CA LYS A 30 -26.73 -18.54 2.45
C LYS A 30 -26.29 -17.09 2.55
N LYS A 31 -25.06 -16.84 3.00
CA LYS A 31 -24.50 -15.50 3.12
C LYS A 31 -23.38 -15.30 2.13
N GLU A 32 -23.30 -14.11 1.58
CA GLU A 32 -22.14 -13.67 0.83
C GLU A 32 -20.95 -13.57 1.78
N LYS A 33 -19.80 -14.13 1.38
CA LYS A 33 -18.61 -14.09 2.20
C LYS A 33 -17.87 -12.76 2.00
N TYR A 34 -17.12 -12.37 3.01
CA TYR A 34 -16.14 -11.31 2.87
C TYR A 34 -14.87 -11.63 3.67
N TYR A 35 -13.73 -11.65 3.02
CA TYR A 35 -12.45 -11.96 3.64
C TYR A 35 -11.61 -10.70 3.79
N VAL A 36 -11.51 -10.19 5.01
CA VAL A 36 -10.59 -9.09 5.36
C VAL A 36 -9.34 -9.67 5.98
N LEU A 37 -8.17 -9.27 5.51
CA LEU A 37 -6.89 -9.76 6.01
C LEU A 37 -5.85 -8.64 6.07
N GLU A 38 -5.14 -8.56 7.17
CA GLU A 38 -3.90 -7.81 7.28
C GLU A 38 -2.69 -8.75 7.19
N MET A 39 -1.54 -8.16 6.80
CA MET A 39 -0.27 -8.86 6.92
C MET A 39 -0.02 -9.21 8.38
N TYR A 40 0.18 -10.49 8.66
CA TYR A 40 0.42 -10.96 10.01
C TYR A 40 1.82 -10.57 10.51
N PRO A 41 2.01 -10.35 11.83
CA PRO A 41 3.23 -9.77 12.37
C PRO A 41 4.35 -10.80 12.55
N TYR A 42 5.59 -10.32 12.47
CA TYR A 42 6.76 -11.02 12.99
C TYR A 42 6.85 -10.84 14.51
N PRO A 43 6.82 -11.90 15.33
CA PRO A 43 6.81 -11.81 16.79
C PRO A 43 8.21 -11.58 17.39
N SER A 44 8.91 -10.54 16.91
CA SER A 44 10.24 -10.14 17.39
C SER A 44 10.21 -9.16 18.56
N GLY A 45 9.01 -8.79 19.05
CA GLY A 45 8.81 -7.87 20.19
C GLY A 45 7.35 -7.46 20.33
N LYS A 46 7.09 -6.37 21.07
CA LYS A 46 5.74 -5.81 21.26
C LYS A 46 5.21 -5.15 20.00
N LEU A 47 3.89 -5.01 19.92
CA LEU A 47 3.24 -4.21 18.86
C LEU A 47 3.75 -2.78 18.88
N HIS A 48 3.87 -2.19 17.70
CA HIS A 48 4.20 -0.78 17.51
C HIS A 48 3.03 -0.02 16.84
N MET A 49 3.11 1.29 16.74
CA MET A 49 2.03 2.13 16.19
C MET A 49 1.64 1.76 14.76
N GLY A 50 2.57 1.27 13.93
CA GLY A 50 2.27 0.77 12.60
C GLY A 50 1.30 -0.43 12.61
N HIS A 51 1.49 -1.37 13.56
CA HIS A 51 0.56 -2.47 13.80
C HIS A 51 -0.82 -1.95 14.25
N LEU A 52 -0.85 -1.03 15.24
CA LEU A 52 -2.11 -0.42 15.68
C LEU A 52 -2.87 0.19 14.50
N ARG A 53 -2.17 0.88 13.60
CA ARG A 53 -2.79 1.50 12.43
C ARG A 53 -3.35 0.46 11.46
N ASN A 54 -2.54 -0.51 11.08
CA ASN A 54 -2.95 -1.56 10.15
C ASN A 54 -4.20 -2.28 10.67
N TYR A 55 -4.12 -2.82 11.89
CA TYR A 55 -5.18 -3.61 12.48
C TYR A 55 -6.45 -2.81 12.81
N THR A 56 -6.32 -1.53 13.16
CA THR A 56 -7.49 -0.67 13.36
C THR A 56 -8.24 -0.39 12.06
N ILE A 57 -7.54 -0.19 10.95
CA ILE A 57 -8.15 -0.01 9.62
C ILE A 57 -8.90 -1.28 9.21
N GLY A 58 -8.25 -2.45 9.31
CA GLY A 58 -8.86 -3.73 8.97
C GLY A 58 -10.06 -4.07 9.84
N ASP A 59 -9.96 -3.89 11.16
CA ASP A 59 -11.07 -4.15 12.09
C ASP A 59 -12.27 -3.22 11.83
N CYS A 60 -12.01 -1.95 11.57
CA CYS A 60 -13.06 -0.98 11.22
C CYS A 60 -13.83 -1.46 9.98
N TYR A 61 -13.12 -1.90 8.96
CA TYR A 61 -13.72 -2.38 7.72
C TYR A 61 -14.40 -3.75 7.88
N ALA A 62 -13.81 -4.68 8.64
CA ALA A 62 -14.41 -5.97 8.94
C ALA A 62 -15.74 -5.84 9.70
N ARG A 63 -15.81 -4.92 10.70
CA ARG A 63 -17.05 -4.61 11.42
C ARG A 63 -18.11 -4.02 10.50
N PHE A 64 -17.72 -3.07 9.64
CA PHE A 64 -18.61 -2.48 8.64
C PHE A 64 -19.23 -3.54 7.72
N LYS A 65 -18.42 -4.44 7.15
CA LYS A 65 -18.91 -5.53 6.30
C LYS A 65 -19.78 -6.51 7.05
N ARG A 66 -19.47 -6.85 8.31
CA ARG A 66 -20.30 -7.72 9.15
C ARG A 66 -21.67 -7.12 9.40
N MET A 67 -21.75 -5.82 9.71
CA MET A 67 -23.01 -5.11 9.89
C MET A 67 -23.82 -5.00 8.58
N ASN A 68 -23.18 -5.10 7.41
CA ASN A 68 -23.83 -5.21 6.10
C ASN A 68 -24.21 -6.66 5.73
N ASN A 69 -24.31 -7.54 6.74
CA ASN A 69 -24.79 -8.92 6.63
C ASN A 69 -23.88 -9.89 5.84
N TYR A 70 -22.62 -9.51 5.57
CA TYR A 70 -21.64 -10.45 5.04
C TYR A 70 -21.25 -11.50 6.08
N ASN A 71 -20.88 -12.70 5.62
CA ASN A 71 -20.18 -13.69 6.42
C ASN A 71 -18.70 -13.35 6.41
N VAL A 72 -18.22 -12.63 7.44
CA VAL A 72 -16.90 -12.03 7.45
C VAL A 72 -15.88 -12.92 8.12
N ILE A 73 -14.92 -13.44 7.37
CA ILE A 73 -13.72 -14.06 7.93
C ILE A 73 -12.68 -12.96 8.19
N TYR A 74 -12.20 -12.87 9.42
CA TYR A 74 -11.21 -11.89 9.86
C TYR A 74 -10.27 -12.57 10.88
N PRO A 75 -9.22 -13.26 10.40
CA PRO A 75 -8.32 -14.07 11.21
C PRO A 75 -7.06 -13.29 11.63
N MET A 76 -6.29 -13.86 12.55
CA MET A 76 -4.97 -13.40 12.93
C MET A 76 -4.05 -14.59 13.25
N GLY A 77 -2.77 -14.42 12.97
CA GLY A 77 -1.69 -15.37 13.28
C GLY A 77 -0.34 -14.66 13.33
N TYR A 78 0.73 -15.45 13.30
CA TYR A 78 2.08 -14.92 13.49
C TYR A 78 3.06 -15.56 12.50
N ASP A 79 3.76 -14.72 11.73
CA ASP A 79 4.93 -15.11 10.96
C ASP A 79 6.12 -15.28 11.91
N SER A 80 6.25 -16.46 12.42
CA SER A 80 7.02 -16.72 13.63
C SER A 80 8.37 -17.39 13.40
N PHE A 81 8.65 -17.85 12.19
CA PHE A 81 9.98 -18.26 11.74
C PHE A 81 10.81 -17.06 11.26
N GLY A 82 12.07 -17.32 10.93
CA GLY A 82 12.97 -16.42 10.25
C GLY A 82 13.88 -15.59 11.15
N MET A 83 14.79 -14.88 10.50
CA MET A 83 15.86 -14.09 11.12
C MET A 83 15.42 -13.10 12.20
N PRO A 84 14.26 -12.41 12.09
CA PRO A 84 13.91 -11.41 13.09
C PRO A 84 13.75 -11.97 14.49
N ALA A 85 13.11 -13.13 14.60
CA ALA A 85 12.89 -13.80 15.88
C ALA A 85 14.17 -14.45 16.39
N GLU A 86 14.93 -15.12 15.51
CA GLU A 86 16.18 -15.79 15.86
C GLU A 86 17.26 -14.81 16.35
N ASN A 87 17.49 -13.73 15.60
CA ASN A 87 18.47 -12.71 16.00
C ASN A 87 18.10 -12.08 17.36
N ALA A 88 16.81 -11.75 17.56
CA ALA A 88 16.36 -11.20 18.83
C ALA A 88 16.57 -12.19 20.00
N ALA A 89 16.35 -13.48 19.76
CA ALA A 89 16.57 -14.52 20.76
C ALA A 89 18.06 -14.67 21.09
N ILE A 90 18.93 -14.70 20.08
CA ILE A 90 20.38 -14.74 20.25
C ILE A 90 20.89 -13.51 21.00
N ASP A 91 20.45 -12.31 20.67
CA ASP A 91 20.82 -11.06 21.33
C ASP A 91 20.44 -11.06 22.83
N HIS A 92 19.39 -11.79 23.19
CA HIS A 92 18.91 -11.91 24.59
C HIS A 92 19.42 -13.18 25.27
N GLY A 93 20.18 -14.03 24.59
CA GLY A 93 20.71 -15.28 25.14
C GLY A 93 19.66 -16.32 25.52
N VAL A 94 18.55 -16.38 24.77
CA VAL A 94 17.41 -17.30 25.00
C VAL A 94 17.14 -18.17 23.78
N ASN A 95 16.41 -19.28 23.97
CA ASN A 95 16.00 -20.13 22.85
C ASN A 95 15.00 -19.39 21.93
N PRO A 96 15.16 -19.45 20.60
CA PRO A 96 14.24 -18.80 19.65
C PRO A 96 12.77 -19.20 19.80
N GLU A 97 12.47 -20.48 20.10
CA GLU A 97 11.10 -20.94 20.33
C GLU A 97 10.47 -20.28 21.55
N GLU A 98 11.18 -20.26 22.67
CA GLU A 98 10.71 -19.66 23.93
C GLU A 98 10.49 -18.15 23.78
N TRP A 99 11.45 -17.47 23.13
CA TRP A 99 11.37 -16.04 22.84
C TRP A 99 10.17 -15.71 21.96
N THR A 100 10.00 -16.47 20.89
CA THR A 100 8.90 -16.31 19.93
C THR A 100 7.55 -16.51 20.59
N ASN A 101 7.37 -17.61 21.33
CA ASN A 101 6.12 -17.90 22.03
C ASN A 101 5.75 -16.80 23.05
N LYS A 102 6.72 -16.31 23.82
CA LYS A 102 6.50 -15.20 24.77
C LYS A 102 6.05 -13.91 24.06
N ASN A 103 6.65 -13.61 22.91
CA ASN A 103 6.25 -12.42 22.14
C ASN A 103 4.88 -12.59 21.51
N ILE A 104 4.52 -13.78 21.01
CA ILE A 104 3.18 -14.09 20.49
C ILE A 104 2.12 -13.83 21.56
N GLU A 105 2.31 -14.37 22.77
CA GLU A 105 1.35 -14.15 23.87
C GLU A 105 1.22 -12.66 24.20
N THR A 106 2.33 -11.93 24.26
CA THR A 106 2.33 -10.47 24.50
C THR A 106 1.58 -9.71 23.40
N MET A 107 1.83 -10.03 22.12
CA MET A 107 1.15 -9.39 21.00
C MET A 107 -0.34 -9.70 21.00
N LYS A 108 -0.70 -10.95 21.26
CA LYS A 108 -2.08 -11.41 21.35
C LYS A 108 -2.88 -10.69 22.44
N GLU A 109 -2.26 -10.49 23.60
CA GLU A 109 -2.86 -9.70 24.68
C GLU A 109 -3.06 -8.24 24.25
N GLN A 110 -2.07 -7.63 23.59
CA GLN A 110 -2.18 -6.27 23.07
C GLN A 110 -3.27 -6.16 21.99
N GLN A 111 -3.38 -7.12 21.07
CA GLN A 111 -4.43 -7.17 20.04
C GLN A 111 -5.83 -7.28 20.66
N LYS A 112 -5.99 -8.13 21.66
CA LYS A 112 -7.24 -8.23 22.42
C LYS A 112 -7.57 -6.92 23.14
N ARG A 113 -6.56 -6.26 23.69
CA ARG A 113 -6.73 -4.96 24.40
C ARG A 113 -7.15 -3.81 23.47
N ILE A 114 -6.74 -3.85 22.18
CA ILE A 114 -7.23 -2.93 21.13
C ILE A 114 -8.71 -3.18 20.82
N GLY A 115 -9.23 -4.37 21.14
CA GLY A 115 -10.61 -4.76 20.86
C GLY A 115 -10.87 -5.20 19.44
N LEU A 116 -9.88 -5.85 18.82
CA LEU A 116 -9.99 -6.35 17.44
C LEU A 116 -10.94 -7.54 17.35
N SER A 117 -11.73 -7.58 16.28
CA SER A 117 -12.80 -8.58 16.08
C SER A 117 -12.33 -9.84 15.34
N TYR A 118 -11.12 -10.33 15.68
CA TYR A 118 -10.56 -11.53 15.08
C TYR A 118 -11.30 -12.81 15.47
N ASP A 119 -11.40 -13.73 14.51
CA ASP A 119 -11.74 -15.12 14.78
C ASP A 119 -10.51 -15.90 15.25
N TRP A 120 -10.30 -15.93 16.55
CA TRP A 120 -9.15 -16.58 17.18
C TRP A 120 -9.13 -18.10 17.05
N THR A 121 -10.20 -18.74 16.56
CA THR A 121 -10.19 -20.18 16.27
C THR A 121 -9.37 -20.52 15.03
N ARG A 122 -9.02 -19.50 14.24
CA ARG A 122 -8.21 -19.60 13.01
C ARG A 122 -6.76 -19.17 13.19
N GLU A 123 -6.32 -19.01 14.45
CA GLU A 123 -4.94 -18.62 14.74
C GLU A 123 -3.94 -19.65 14.23
N ILE A 124 -2.93 -19.17 13.50
CA ILE A 124 -1.79 -19.96 13.05
C ILE A 124 -0.46 -19.34 13.48
N CYS A 125 0.56 -20.17 13.65
CA CYS A 125 1.93 -19.77 13.89
C CYS A 125 2.82 -20.54 12.93
N SER A 126 3.63 -19.87 12.11
CA SER A 126 4.42 -20.55 11.08
C SER A 126 5.45 -21.54 11.65
N HIS A 127 5.98 -21.30 12.88
CA HIS A 127 6.91 -22.23 13.54
C HIS A 127 6.25 -23.48 14.15
N ASN A 128 4.90 -23.54 14.14
CA ASN A 128 4.21 -24.70 14.69
C ASN A 128 4.29 -25.88 13.69
N PRO A 129 4.63 -27.11 14.14
CA PRO A 129 4.64 -28.29 13.28
C PRO A 129 3.34 -28.53 12.51
N HIS A 130 2.19 -28.12 13.07
CA HIS A 130 0.89 -28.18 12.37
C HIS A 130 0.87 -27.32 11.10
N PHE A 131 1.68 -26.27 11.04
CA PHE A 131 1.79 -25.39 9.89
C PHE A 131 2.97 -25.82 8.97
N TYR A 132 4.20 -25.85 9.47
CA TYR A 132 5.38 -26.04 8.61
C TYR A 132 5.53 -27.46 8.04
N LYS A 133 4.83 -28.48 8.54
CA LYS A 133 4.66 -29.76 7.81
C LYS A 133 4.25 -29.51 6.37
N TRP A 134 3.37 -28.53 6.17
CA TRP A 134 2.79 -28.27 4.88
C TRP A 134 3.70 -27.42 3.98
N ASP A 135 4.57 -26.58 4.54
CA ASP A 135 5.66 -25.96 3.76
C ASP A 135 6.57 -27.02 3.17
N GLN A 136 6.91 -28.01 3.99
CA GLN A 136 7.71 -29.18 3.55
C GLN A 136 6.97 -29.99 2.50
N TRP A 137 5.67 -30.20 2.66
CA TRP A 137 4.85 -30.91 1.70
C TRP A 137 4.77 -30.16 0.37
N PHE A 138 4.57 -28.85 0.37
CA PHE A 138 4.56 -28.02 -0.83
C PHE A 138 5.92 -28.06 -1.54
N PHE A 139 7.01 -27.97 -0.79
CA PHE A 139 8.34 -28.09 -1.35
C PHE A 139 8.51 -29.44 -2.09
N LEU A 140 8.11 -30.56 -1.47
CA LEU A 140 8.18 -31.88 -2.12
C LEU A 140 7.30 -31.97 -3.37
N LYS A 141 6.10 -31.37 -3.36
CA LYS A 141 5.22 -31.28 -4.54
C LYS A 141 5.85 -30.47 -5.66
N MET A 142 6.50 -29.37 -5.35
CA MET A 142 7.25 -28.57 -6.31
C MET A 142 8.47 -29.33 -6.85
N LEU A 143 9.17 -30.09 -6.01
CA LEU A 143 10.30 -30.93 -6.43
C LEU A 143 9.84 -32.02 -7.39
N GLU A 144 8.74 -32.72 -7.10
CA GLU A 144 8.14 -33.72 -8.00
C GLU A 144 7.75 -33.15 -9.38
N LYS A 145 7.29 -31.88 -9.41
CA LYS A 145 6.94 -31.20 -10.65
C LYS A 145 8.15 -30.56 -11.36
N GLY A 146 9.34 -30.65 -10.79
CA GLY A 146 10.54 -30.01 -11.33
C GLY A 146 10.55 -28.49 -11.17
N LEU A 147 9.68 -27.92 -10.31
CA LEU A 147 9.64 -26.51 -9.96
C LEU A 147 10.62 -26.13 -8.84
N ALA A 148 11.08 -27.11 -8.05
CA ALA A 148 12.16 -26.92 -7.08
C ALA A 148 13.41 -27.62 -7.60
N TYR A 149 14.58 -26.98 -7.50
CA TYR A 149 15.87 -27.55 -7.93
C TYR A 149 17.02 -27.00 -7.10
N LYS A 150 18.16 -27.71 -7.08
CA LYS A 150 19.37 -27.25 -6.40
C LYS A 150 20.43 -26.90 -7.44
N GLN A 151 21.08 -25.74 -7.25
CA GLN A 151 22.13 -25.26 -8.15
C GLN A 151 23.23 -24.57 -7.35
N GLU A 152 24.47 -24.72 -7.80
CA GLU A 152 25.62 -23.94 -7.34
C GLU A 152 25.72 -22.63 -8.11
N GLY A 153 26.03 -21.55 -7.41
CA GLY A 153 26.21 -20.26 -8.04
C GLY A 153 26.52 -19.15 -7.03
N TYR A 154 26.77 -17.96 -7.56
CA TYR A 154 26.93 -16.77 -6.73
C TYR A 154 25.58 -16.33 -6.19
N VAL A 155 25.51 -16.15 -4.88
CA VAL A 155 24.30 -15.75 -4.16
C VAL A 155 24.57 -14.53 -3.27
N ASN A 156 23.53 -13.73 -3.03
CA ASN A 156 23.61 -12.59 -2.16
C ASN A 156 23.81 -13.05 -0.71
N TRP A 157 24.89 -12.65 -0.08
CA TRP A 157 25.22 -12.99 1.31
C TRP A 157 25.24 -11.75 2.18
N CYS A 158 24.49 -11.76 3.27
CA CYS A 158 24.57 -10.71 4.27
C CYS A 158 25.60 -11.07 5.34
N PRO A 159 26.74 -10.36 5.44
CA PRO A 159 27.78 -10.70 6.42
C PRO A 159 27.35 -10.45 7.86
N LYS A 160 26.42 -9.51 8.10
CA LYS A 160 25.90 -9.23 9.44
C LYS A 160 24.80 -10.22 9.85
N CYS A 161 23.93 -10.62 8.94
CA CYS A 161 22.90 -11.60 9.23
C CYS A 161 23.39 -13.04 9.08
N MET A 162 24.60 -13.26 8.53
CA MET A 162 25.21 -14.55 8.32
C MET A 162 24.34 -15.54 7.54
N THR A 163 23.71 -15.07 6.45
CA THR A 163 22.79 -15.88 5.64
C THR A 163 22.69 -15.38 4.21
N VAL A 164 22.24 -16.27 3.32
CA VAL A 164 21.86 -15.92 1.94
C VAL A 164 20.57 -15.12 1.92
N LEU A 165 20.47 -14.23 0.95
CA LEU A 165 19.30 -13.41 0.66
C LEU A 165 18.78 -13.68 -0.75
N ALA A 166 17.46 -13.74 -0.93
CA ALA A 166 16.87 -13.69 -2.24
C ALA A 166 17.15 -12.32 -2.92
N ASN A 167 17.03 -12.25 -4.24
CA ASN A 167 17.32 -11.01 -4.97
C ASN A 167 16.44 -9.84 -4.50
N GLU A 168 15.19 -10.14 -4.19
CA GLU A 168 14.20 -9.20 -3.68
C GLU A 168 14.56 -8.65 -2.28
N GLN A 169 15.37 -9.40 -1.53
CA GLN A 169 15.84 -9.05 -0.18
C GLN A 169 17.16 -8.27 -0.19
N ALA A 170 17.80 -8.11 -1.36
CA ALA A 170 19.10 -7.45 -1.55
C ALA A 170 19.02 -6.24 -2.48
N GLN A 171 17.90 -5.54 -2.52
CA GLN A 171 17.69 -4.39 -3.39
C GLN A 171 18.66 -3.25 -3.05
N GLY A 172 19.27 -2.67 -4.08
CA GLY A 172 20.26 -1.61 -3.90
C GLY A 172 21.55 -2.08 -3.21
N GLY A 173 21.90 -3.39 -3.34
CA GLY A 173 23.12 -3.95 -2.74
C GLY A 173 23.11 -4.01 -1.22
N ARG A 174 21.94 -3.82 -0.60
CA ARG A 174 21.78 -3.78 0.87
C ARG A 174 20.80 -4.81 1.37
N CYS A 175 21.12 -5.41 2.51
CA CYS A 175 20.22 -6.32 3.18
C CYS A 175 18.92 -5.59 3.60
N TRP A 176 17.77 -6.09 3.17
CA TRP A 176 16.45 -5.55 3.50
C TRP A 176 16.21 -5.41 5.01
N ARG A 177 16.90 -6.25 5.81
CA ARG A 177 16.70 -6.33 7.27
C ARG A 177 17.63 -5.41 8.05
N CYS A 178 18.95 -5.51 7.80
CA CYS A 178 19.98 -4.83 8.61
C CYS A 178 20.67 -3.68 7.87
N THR A 179 20.32 -3.44 6.62
CA THR A 179 20.87 -2.40 5.73
C THR A 179 22.37 -2.50 5.45
N SER A 180 23.04 -3.56 5.92
CA SER A 180 24.46 -3.82 5.61
C SER A 180 24.65 -4.09 4.13
N ILE A 181 25.81 -3.77 3.60
CA ILE A 181 26.22 -4.13 2.24
C ILE A 181 26.22 -5.65 2.12
N VAL A 182 25.73 -6.14 0.99
CA VAL A 182 25.59 -7.56 0.67
C VAL A 182 26.75 -8.02 -0.15
N ASP A 183 27.43 -9.08 0.28
CA ASP A 183 28.52 -9.73 -0.45
C ASP A 183 28.00 -10.81 -1.41
N GLN A 184 28.89 -11.29 -2.29
CA GLN A 184 28.62 -12.45 -3.13
C GLN A 184 29.39 -13.66 -2.62
N LYS A 185 28.67 -14.79 -2.44
CA LYS A 185 29.30 -16.08 -2.10
C LYS A 185 28.90 -17.15 -3.11
N PHE A 186 29.82 -18.01 -3.46
CA PHE A 186 29.56 -19.19 -4.31
C PHE A 186 29.08 -20.33 -3.40
N LEU A 187 27.80 -20.64 -3.48
CA LEU A 187 27.15 -21.65 -2.62
C LEU A 187 26.13 -22.48 -3.42
N SER A 188 25.90 -23.71 -2.94
CA SER A 188 24.83 -24.56 -3.44
C SER A 188 23.51 -24.19 -2.76
N GLN A 189 22.45 -23.87 -3.52
CA GLN A 189 21.20 -23.35 -3.02
C GLN A 189 20.00 -24.02 -3.66
N TRP A 190 18.89 -24.09 -2.93
CA TRP A 190 17.60 -24.48 -3.47
C TRP A 190 16.86 -23.27 -4.05
N PHE A 191 16.27 -23.48 -5.23
CA PHE A 191 15.49 -22.47 -5.96
C PHE A 191 14.10 -23.01 -6.29
N LEU A 192 13.12 -22.06 -6.34
CA LEU A 192 11.79 -22.28 -6.91
C LEU A 192 11.67 -21.55 -8.25
N LYS A 193 11.18 -22.24 -9.30
CA LYS A 193 11.06 -21.69 -10.68
C LYS A 193 9.90 -20.71 -10.81
N ILE A 194 9.96 -19.57 -10.12
CA ILE A 194 8.98 -18.51 -10.23
C ILE A 194 8.96 -17.89 -11.63
N ARG A 195 10.07 -17.95 -12.35
CA ARG A 195 10.20 -17.44 -13.71
C ARG A 195 9.28 -18.18 -14.69
N ASP A 196 8.99 -19.45 -14.47
CA ASP A 196 8.07 -20.24 -15.31
C ASP A 196 6.64 -19.70 -15.28
N TYR A 197 6.29 -18.92 -14.26
CA TYR A 197 4.99 -18.25 -14.09
C TYR A 197 5.02 -16.74 -14.43
N ALA A 198 6.10 -16.23 -15.01
CA ALA A 198 6.28 -14.79 -15.23
C ALA A 198 5.16 -14.15 -16.06
N GLU A 199 4.70 -14.80 -17.15
CA GLU A 199 3.56 -14.30 -17.96
C GLU A 199 2.26 -14.29 -17.16
N GLU A 200 1.94 -15.38 -16.46
CA GLU A 200 0.73 -15.42 -15.65
C GLU A 200 0.75 -14.40 -14.50
N LEU A 201 1.96 -14.10 -13.95
CA LEU A 201 2.12 -13.03 -12.97
C LEU A 201 1.91 -11.65 -13.58
N LEU A 202 2.24 -11.42 -14.84
CA LEU A 202 1.96 -10.18 -15.54
C LEU A 202 0.47 -10.05 -15.87
N ASP A 203 -0.13 -11.09 -16.43
CA ASP A 203 -1.54 -11.10 -16.80
C ASP A 203 -2.47 -10.90 -15.61
N GLY A 204 -2.17 -11.54 -14.49
CA GLY A 204 -2.92 -11.41 -13.25
C GLY A 204 -2.97 -9.98 -12.69
N LEU A 205 -2.03 -9.09 -13.05
CA LEU A 205 -2.08 -7.68 -12.65
C LEU A 205 -3.22 -6.90 -13.32
N ASN A 206 -3.80 -7.43 -14.38
CA ASN A 206 -4.90 -6.78 -15.10
C ASN A 206 -6.27 -7.04 -14.44
N VAL A 207 -6.38 -8.09 -13.62
CA VAL A 207 -7.66 -8.49 -12.99
C VAL A 207 -7.77 -8.12 -11.50
N VAL A 208 -6.67 -7.74 -10.85
CA VAL A 208 -6.66 -7.33 -9.44
C VAL A 208 -6.90 -5.82 -9.27
N GLU A 209 -7.60 -5.45 -8.20
CA GLU A 209 -7.91 -4.06 -7.84
C GLU A 209 -6.83 -3.50 -6.90
N TRP A 210 -5.61 -3.43 -7.41
CA TRP A 210 -4.45 -2.96 -6.65
C TRP A 210 -4.05 -1.54 -7.06
N PRO A 211 -3.39 -0.78 -6.17
CA PRO A 211 -2.83 0.51 -6.52
C PRO A 211 -1.89 0.41 -7.73
N GLU A 212 -2.05 1.30 -8.70
CA GLU A 212 -1.25 1.28 -9.95
C GLU A 212 0.26 1.33 -9.68
N ARG A 213 0.66 2.02 -8.62
CA ARG A 213 2.07 2.03 -8.20
C ARG A 213 2.60 0.63 -7.88
N VAL A 214 1.82 -0.21 -7.19
CA VAL A 214 2.22 -1.60 -6.87
C VAL A 214 2.28 -2.44 -8.14
N LYS A 215 1.27 -2.32 -9.02
CA LYS A 215 1.26 -3.02 -10.31
C LYS A 215 2.48 -2.65 -11.15
N LEU A 216 2.82 -1.36 -11.22
CA LEU A 216 4.01 -0.88 -11.93
C LEU A 216 5.30 -1.42 -11.33
N MET A 217 5.42 -1.44 -9.98
CA MET A 217 6.59 -2.03 -9.32
C MET A 217 6.76 -3.52 -9.69
N GLN A 218 5.68 -4.29 -9.72
CA GLN A 218 5.73 -5.70 -10.10
C GLN A 218 6.05 -5.89 -11.59
N ARG A 219 5.42 -5.11 -12.49
CA ARG A 219 5.75 -5.15 -13.93
C ARG A 219 7.23 -4.86 -14.19
N ASN A 220 7.76 -3.85 -13.54
CA ASN A 220 9.18 -3.48 -13.67
C ASN A 220 10.12 -4.54 -13.08
N TRP A 221 9.71 -5.20 -12.00
CA TRP A 221 10.49 -6.25 -11.36
C TRP A 221 10.51 -7.54 -12.21
N ILE A 222 9.35 -7.95 -12.73
CA ILE A 222 9.26 -9.08 -13.67
C ILE A 222 10.01 -8.75 -14.95
N GLY A 223 9.89 -7.53 -15.45
CA GLY A 223 10.73 -6.96 -16.50
C GLY A 223 10.72 -7.77 -17.78
N ARG A 224 9.51 -8.02 -18.33
CA ARG A 224 9.33 -8.69 -19.61
C ARG A 224 9.96 -7.86 -20.73
N SER A 225 10.80 -8.49 -21.52
CA SER A 225 11.47 -7.88 -22.67
C SER A 225 11.35 -8.80 -23.87
N GLU A 226 10.81 -8.28 -24.97
CA GLU A 226 10.84 -8.94 -26.28
C GLU A 226 12.13 -8.58 -26.99
N GLY A 227 12.76 -9.53 -27.62
CA GLY A 227 14.02 -9.33 -28.32
C GLY A 227 14.46 -10.56 -29.08
N SER A 228 15.74 -10.58 -29.44
CA SER A 228 16.33 -11.67 -30.20
C SER A 228 17.55 -12.23 -29.47
N VAL A 229 17.71 -13.52 -29.51
CA VAL A 229 18.99 -14.18 -29.21
C VAL A 229 19.80 -14.22 -30.49
N ILE A 230 21.02 -13.72 -30.46
CA ILE A 230 21.97 -13.69 -31.57
C ILE A 230 23.17 -14.52 -31.21
N LYS A 231 23.55 -15.41 -32.07
CA LYS A 231 24.66 -16.38 -31.88
C LYS A 231 25.96 -15.85 -32.47
N PHE A 232 26.93 -15.56 -31.62
CA PHE A 232 28.26 -15.09 -32.02
C PHE A 232 29.27 -16.25 -31.88
N PRO A 233 29.77 -16.84 -32.98
CA PRO A 233 30.85 -17.84 -32.94
C PRO A 233 32.16 -17.22 -32.42
N ILE A 234 32.89 -17.99 -31.61
CA ILE A 234 34.23 -17.56 -31.12
C ILE A 234 35.28 -18.01 -32.12
N VAL A 235 36.16 -17.09 -32.49
CA VAL A 235 37.23 -17.36 -33.48
C VAL A 235 38.21 -18.42 -32.96
N GLY A 236 38.41 -19.46 -33.76
CA GLY A 236 39.34 -20.55 -33.43
C GLY A 236 38.82 -21.58 -32.41
N GLU A 237 37.53 -21.53 -32.07
CA GLU A 237 36.88 -22.45 -31.13
C GLU A 237 35.53 -22.97 -31.70
N ASP A 238 35.14 -24.15 -31.25
CA ASP A 238 33.80 -24.69 -31.54
C ASP A 238 32.78 -24.24 -30.48
N ARG A 239 32.84 -22.95 -30.10
CA ARG A 239 31.96 -22.31 -29.11
C ARG A 239 31.21 -21.15 -29.75
N THR A 240 29.99 -20.92 -29.25
CA THR A 240 29.15 -19.81 -29.65
C THR A 240 28.58 -19.16 -28.39
N VAL A 241 28.62 -17.84 -28.31
CA VAL A 241 27.94 -17.11 -27.24
C VAL A 241 26.60 -16.61 -27.74
N ASP A 242 25.55 -16.88 -26.97
CA ASP A 242 24.18 -16.47 -27.27
C ASP A 242 23.85 -15.13 -26.58
N ILE A 243 23.77 -14.05 -27.35
CA ILE A 243 23.53 -12.70 -26.86
C ILE A 243 22.06 -12.34 -27.00
N PHE A 244 21.39 -12.02 -25.91
CA PHE A 244 20.03 -11.43 -25.93
C PHE A 244 20.13 -9.91 -26.12
N THR A 245 19.36 -9.39 -27.09
CA THR A 245 19.21 -7.95 -27.32
C THR A 245 17.77 -7.59 -27.64
N THR A 246 17.32 -6.42 -27.16
CA THR A 246 16.04 -5.80 -27.59
C THR A 246 16.24 -4.92 -28.84
N ARG A 247 17.50 -4.75 -29.28
CA ARG A 247 17.90 -3.86 -30.38
C ARG A 247 18.66 -4.65 -31.47
N PRO A 248 18.06 -5.70 -32.08
CA PRO A 248 18.70 -6.37 -33.21
C PRO A 248 18.94 -5.45 -34.41
N ASP A 249 18.21 -4.34 -34.53
CA ASP A 249 18.41 -3.27 -35.51
C ASP A 249 19.82 -2.67 -35.47
N THR A 250 20.51 -2.73 -34.35
CA THR A 250 21.89 -2.23 -34.20
C THR A 250 22.98 -3.24 -34.49
N LEU A 251 22.63 -4.49 -34.84
CA LEU A 251 23.58 -5.60 -35.02
C LEU A 251 24.72 -5.31 -36.02
N TYR A 252 24.43 -4.58 -37.10
CA TYR A 252 25.42 -4.18 -38.09
C TYR A 252 26.42 -3.13 -37.58
N GLY A 253 26.11 -2.50 -36.42
CA GLY A 253 26.95 -1.51 -35.75
C GLY A 253 27.82 -2.08 -34.64
N VAL A 254 27.83 -3.39 -34.44
CA VAL A 254 28.66 -4.06 -33.43
C VAL A 254 30.13 -3.94 -33.81
N THR A 255 30.93 -3.33 -32.94
CA THR A 255 32.38 -3.14 -33.17
C THR A 255 33.22 -3.87 -32.15
N PHE A 256 32.66 -4.33 -31.04
CA PHE A 256 33.30 -5.18 -30.03
C PHE A 256 32.29 -5.97 -29.24
N MET A 257 32.74 -6.91 -28.45
CA MET A 257 31.95 -7.63 -27.45
C MET A 257 32.56 -7.40 -26.07
N VAL A 258 31.70 -7.38 -25.04
CA VAL A 258 32.16 -7.25 -23.66
C VAL A 258 31.62 -8.43 -22.84
N PHE A 259 32.54 -9.11 -22.19
CA PHE A 259 32.24 -10.19 -21.23
C PHE A 259 32.37 -9.68 -19.80
N ALA A 260 31.61 -10.29 -18.91
CA ALA A 260 31.79 -10.08 -17.47
C ALA A 260 33.17 -10.60 -17.05
N PRO A 261 33.91 -9.89 -16.19
CA PRO A 261 35.22 -10.38 -15.72
C PRO A 261 35.12 -11.76 -15.04
N GLU A 262 34.00 -12.04 -14.39
CA GLU A 262 33.72 -13.31 -13.69
C GLU A 262 33.22 -14.44 -14.61
N HIS A 263 33.17 -14.27 -15.93
CA HIS A 263 32.69 -15.27 -16.85
C HIS A 263 33.68 -16.46 -16.91
N PRO A 264 33.23 -17.74 -16.79
CA PRO A 264 34.11 -18.92 -16.78
C PRO A 264 35.08 -19.03 -17.98
N TRP A 265 34.61 -18.66 -19.18
CA TRP A 265 35.46 -18.70 -20.38
C TRP A 265 36.59 -17.67 -20.34
N VAL A 266 36.39 -16.56 -19.66
CA VAL A 266 37.43 -15.54 -19.51
C VAL A 266 38.62 -16.10 -18.72
N PHE A 267 38.37 -16.83 -17.61
CA PHE A 267 39.44 -17.50 -16.86
C PHE A 267 40.24 -18.46 -17.70
N GLU A 268 39.54 -19.24 -18.55
CA GLU A 268 40.20 -20.17 -19.49
C GLU A 268 41.02 -19.42 -20.52
N TRP A 269 40.47 -18.36 -21.11
CA TRP A 269 41.12 -17.64 -22.22
C TRP A 269 42.35 -16.86 -21.84
N VAL A 270 42.37 -16.30 -20.61
CA VAL A 270 43.50 -15.48 -20.15
C VAL A 270 44.63 -16.28 -19.47
N LYS A 271 44.30 -17.53 -19.06
CA LYS A 271 45.25 -18.38 -18.33
C LYS A 271 46.51 -18.64 -19.18
N ASP A 272 47.67 -18.48 -18.55
CA ASP A 272 48.99 -18.65 -19.15
C ASP A 272 49.26 -17.76 -20.39
N THR A 273 48.51 -16.62 -20.52
CA THR A 273 48.72 -15.61 -21.56
C THR A 273 49.34 -14.31 -21.00
N GLU A 274 49.74 -13.41 -21.86
CA GLU A 274 50.21 -12.07 -21.49
C GLU A 274 49.15 -11.20 -20.78
N TYR A 275 47.87 -11.55 -20.94
CA TYR A 275 46.70 -10.84 -20.34
C TYR A 275 46.41 -11.27 -18.89
N GLU A 276 46.93 -12.35 -18.39
CA GLU A 276 46.57 -12.94 -17.11
C GLU A 276 46.86 -12.00 -15.90
N ALA A 277 47.97 -11.28 -15.92
CA ALA A 277 48.35 -10.42 -14.80
C ALA A 277 47.42 -9.20 -14.66
N ASP A 278 47.11 -8.55 -15.80
CA ASP A 278 46.24 -7.40 -15.84
C ASP A 278 44.78 -7.81 -15.60
N TYR A 279 44.38 -8.98 -16.07
CA TYR A 279 43.08 -9.56 -15.76
C TYR A 279 42.86 -9.78 -14.26
N LYS A 280 43.81 -10.39 -13.56
CA LYS A 280 43.69 -10.61 -12.10
C LYS A 280 43.51 -9.30 -11.34
N LYS A 281 44.25 -8.27 -11.72
CA LYS A 281 44.14 -6.94 -11.12
C LYS A 281 42.76 -6.32 -11.35
N LEU A 282 42.25 -6.36 -12.58
CA LEU A 282 40.92 -5.84 -12.92
C LEU A 282 39.80 -6.66 -12.24
N TYR A 283 39.93 -7.99 -12.22
CA TYR A 283 38.99 -8.89 -11.58
C TYR A 283 38.85 -8.57 -10.10
N ASP A 284 39.97 -8.45 -9.36
CA ASP A 284 39.94 -8.11 -7.95
C ASP A 284 39.30 -6.73 -7.70
N GLU A 285 39.61 -5.73 -8.54
CA GLU A 285 39.01 -4.39 -8.45
C GLU A 285 37.49 -4.42 -8.66
N VAL A 286 37.02 -5.16 -9.68
CA VAL A 286 35.61 -5.25 -10.06
C VAL A 286 34.82 -6.05 -9.03
N MET A 287 35.38 -7.14 -8.49
CA MET A 287 34.69 -7.99 -7.50
C MET A 287 34.48 -7.28 -6.14
N HIS A 288 35.22 -6.21 -5.86
CA HIS A 288 35.01 -5.37 -4.67
C HIS A 288 33.99 -4.24 -4.91
N GLN A 289 33.52 -4.03 -6.16
CA GLN A 289 32.48 -3.03 -6.47
C GLN A 289 31.09 -3.60 -6.24
N ASP A 290 30.16 -2.77 -5.77
CA ASP A 290 28.76 -3.14 -5.68
C ASP A 290 28.18 -3.36 -7.10
N LYS A 291 27.43 -4.45 -7.31
CA LYS A 291 26.77 -4.74 -8.60
C LYS A 291 25.86 -3.62 -9.07
N PHE A 292 25.23 -2.88 -8.15
CA PHE A 292 24.41 -1.72 -8.51
C PHE A 292 25.26 -0.54 -8.97
N GLU A 293 26.40 -0.32 -8.35
CA GLU A 293 27.38 0.66 -8.83
C GLU A 293 27.88 0.27 -10.22
N ARG A 294 28.15 -1.01 -10.47
CA ARG A 294 28.56 -1.53 -11.79
C ARG A 294 27.53 -1.28 -12.90
N THR A 295 26.25 -1.22 -12.60
CA THR A 295 25.17 -0.94 -13.57
C THR A 295 24.81 0.53 -13.70
N ASP A 296 25.41 1.42 -12.90
CA ASP A 296 25.17 2.85 -12.97
C ASP A 296 25.77 3.43 -14.26
N ILE A 297 24.99 4.30 -14.90
CA ILE A 297 25.44 4.99 -16.14
C ILE A 297 26.59 5.94 -15.84
N GLU A 298 26.64 6.51 -14.64
CA GLU A 298 27.64 7.52 -14.27
C GLU A 298 28.99 6.92 -13.83
N ILE A 299 29.11 5.58 -13.69
CA ILE A 299 30.36 4.97 -13.26
C ILE A 299 31.39 4.96 -14.40
N GLU A 300 32.66 5.17 -14.06
CA GLU A 300 33.79 5.03 -14.97
C GLU A 300 33.86 3.63 -15.59
N LYS A 301 33.83 3.52 -16.91
CA LYS A 301 33.83 2.25 -17.61
C LYS A 301 35.25 1.72 -17.72
N LYS A 302 35.56 0.67 -16.96
CA LYS A 302 36.87 -0.01 -16.94
C LYS A 302 36.83 -1.37 -17.59
N GLY A 303 37.84 -1.72 -18.34
CA GLY A 303 37.96 -3.02 -18.96
C GLY A 303 39.33 -3.26 -19.62
N MET A 304 39.44 -4.35 -20.33
CA MET A 304 40.65 -4.66 -21.12
C MET A 304 40.32 -5.64 -22.25
N PHE A 305 41.12 -5.57 -23.31
CA PHE A 305 41.13 -6.59 -24.37
C PHE A 305 41.78 -7.88 -23.87
N ILE A 306 41.25 -9.06 -24.27
CA ILE A 306 41.76 -10.36 -23.79
C ILE A 306 42.34 -11.26 -24.89
N GLY A 307 42.66 -10.67 -26.04
CA GLY A 307 43.28 -11.45 -27.14
C GLY A 307 42.36 -12.36 -27.90
N LYS A 308 41.03 -12.27 -27.72
CA LYS A 308 40.02 -13.10 -28.37
C LYS A 308 39.10 -12.28 -29.26
N TYR A 309 38.49 -12.95 -30.22
CA TYR A 309 37.54 -12.38 -31.17
C TYR A 309 36.30 -13.24 -31.30
N ALA A 310 35.17 -12.64 -31.59
CA ALA A 310 33.95 -13.29 -32.04
C ALA A 310 33.61 -12.89 -33.48
N ILE A 311 32.76 -13.65 -34.14
CA ILE A 311 32.33 -13.36 -35.51
C ILE A 311 30.92 -12.76 -35.46
N ASN A 312 30.75 -11.57 -36.02
CA ASN A 312 29.40 -10.99 -36.23
C ASN A 312 28.64 -11.85 -37.24
N PRO A 313 27.49 -12.42 -36.85
CA PRO A 313 26.82 -13.44 -37.68
C PRO A 313 26.22 -12.91 -39.00
N VAL A 314 26.07 -11.61 -39.18
CA VAL A 314 25.48 -10.99 -40.39
C VAL A 314 26.56 -10.40 -41.30
N THR A 315 27.61 -9.75 -40.76
CA THR A 315 28.68 -9.15 -41.55
C THR A 315 29.86 -10.07 -41.77
N ASN A 316 29.97 -11.17 -41.02
CA ASN A 316 31.11 -12.09 -40.94
C ASN A 316 32.44 -11.40 -40.55
N GLU A 317 32.38 -10.19 -39.98
CA GLU A 317 33.58 -9.50 -39.48
C GLU A 317 33.96 -10.05 -38.09
N GLU A 318 35.28 -10.09 -37.83
CA GLU A 318 35.80 -10.40 -36.52
C GLU A 318 35.69 -9.18 -35.62
N VAL A 319 35.07 -9.34 -34.45
CA VAL A 319 34.92 -8.30 -33.43
C VAL A 319 35.73 -8.66 -32.18
N PRO A 320 36.56 -7.76 -31.64
CA PRO A 320 37.40 -8.04 -30.48
C PRO A 320 36.56 -8.23 -29.22
N ILE A 321 36.99 -9.13 -28.34
CA ILE A 321 36.38 -9.42 -27.05
C ILE A 321 37.13 -8.68 -25.96
N TYR A 322 36.43 -7.79 -25.28
CA TYR A 322 36.85 -7.13 -24.06
C TYR A 322 36.16 -7.72 -22.83
N ILE A 323 36.73 -7.47 -21.66
CA ILE A 323 36.02 -7.61 -20.39
C ILE A 323 35.74 -6.22 -19.85
N GLY A 324 34.61 -6.03 -19.16
CA GLY A 324 34.22 -4.71 -18.67
C GLY A 324 33.47 -4.80 -17.33
N ASN A 325 33.72 -3.80 -16.45
CA ASN A 325 33.12 -3.73 -15.13
C ASN A 325 31.59 -3.55 -15.13
N PHE A 326 31.01 -3.09 -16.22
CA PHE A 326 29.57 -2.82 -16.39
C PHE A 326 28.78 -4.01 -16.93
N VAL A 327 29.42 -5.16 -17.24
CA VAL A 327 28.77 -6.42 -17.61
C VAL A 327 28.77 -7.36 -16.43
N ILE A 328 27.63 -8.00 -16.15
CA ILE A 328 27.42 -8.90 -15.03
C ILE A 328 27.16 -10.31 -15.57
N TYR A 329 27.89 -11.32 -15.06
CA TYR A 329 27.80 -12.70 -15.52
C TYR A 329 26.39 -13.32 -15.39
N GLU A 330 25.67 -12.97 -14.33
CA GLU A 330 24.35 -13.56 -14.08
C GLU A 330 23.24 -12.93 -14.95
N TYR A 331 23.55 -12.00 -15.81
CA TYR A 331 22.56 -11.38 -16.70
C TYR A 331 22.79 -11.86 -18.15
N GLY A 332 21.81 -12.60 -18.67
CA GLY A 332 21.92 -13.20 -20.01
C GLY A 332 23.01 -14.26 -20.11
N ALA A 333 23.88 -14.12 -21.10
CA ALA A 333 25.03 -15.00 -21.31
C ALA A 333 26.31 -14.52 -20.56
N GLY A 334 26.20 -13.51 -19.71
CA GLY A 334 27.37 -12.86 -19.10
C GLY A 334 28.25 -12.11 -20.12
N ALA A 335 27.69 -11.82 -21.28
CA ALA A 335 28.34 -11.09 -22.37
C ALA A 335 27.31 -10.20 -23.11
N VAL A 336 27.76 -9.14 -23.71
CA VAL A 336 26.95 -8.21 -24.51
C VAL A 336 27.63 -7.91 -25.85
N MET A 337 26.85 -7.73 -26.89
CA MET A 337 27.33 -7.12 -28.13
C MET A 337 27.37 -5.60 -27.92
N ALA A 338 28.44 -4.95 -28.23
CA ALA A 338 28.61 -3.53 -28.01
C ALA A 338 28.42 -2.72 -29.29
N VAL A 339 27.53 -1.73 -29.21
CA VAL A 339 27.13 -0.88 -30.33
C VAL A 339 27.35 0.61 -29.98
N PRO A 340 28.56 1.09 -29.99
CA PRO A 340 28.93 2.42 -29.45
C PRO A 340 28.25 3.59 -30.18
N GLY A 341 27.74 3.42 -31.39
CA GLY A 341 26.92 4.44 -32.06
C GLY A 341 25.56 4.65 -31.42
N HIS A 342 25.02 3.65 -30.69
CA HIS A 342 23.60 3.55 -30.27
C HIS A 342 23.36 3.09 -28.85
N ASP A 343 24.40 2.88 -28.04
CA ASP A 343 24.33 2.65 -26.59
C ASP A 343 25.35 3.53 -25.88
N GLN A 344 24.91 4.29 -24.88
CA GLN A 344 25.76 5.28 -24.22
C GLN A 344 26.92 4.66 -23.43
N ARG A 345 26.70 3.49 -22.81
CA ARG A 345 27.76 2.78 -22.06
C ARG A 345 28.84 2.26 -22.99
N ASP A 346 28.42 1.72 -24.13
CA ASP A 346 29.33 1.24 -25.17
C ASP A 346 30.09 2.38 -25.82
N PHE A 347 29.42 3.55 -25.97
CA PHE A 347 30.04 4.75 -26.51
C PHE A 347 31.18 5.27 -25.61
N GLU A 348 30.92 5.37 -24.30
CA GLU A 348 31.92 5.81 -23.32
C GLU A 348 33.10 4.86 -23.28
N PHE A 349 32.83 3.56 -23.25
CA PHE A 349 33.87 2.52 -23.31
C PHE A 349 34.68 2.58 -24.62
N ALA A 350 34.02 2.71 -25.77
CA ALA A 350 34.67 2.80 -27.05
C ALA A 350 35.59 4.05 -27.17
N LYS A 351 35.17 5.19 -26.59
CA LYS A 351 36.01 6.41 -26.54
C LYS A 351 37.21 6.22 -25.65
N GLU A 352 37.09 5.59 -24.48
CA GLU A 352 38.19 5.35 -23.55
C GLU A 352 39.25 4.41 -24.16
N TYR A 353 38.80 3.36 -24.82
CA TYR A 353 39.66 2.32 -25.38
C TYR A 353 40.00 2.53 -26.89
N ASN A 354 39.61 3.70 -27.47
CA ASN A 354 39.85 4.03 -28.89
C ASN A 354 39.29 2.97 -29.87
N ILE A 355 38.12 2.38 -29.56
CA ILE A 355 37.45 1.41 -30.41
C ILE A 355 36.64 2.16 -31.49
N PRO A 356 36.58 1.66 -32.75
CA PRO A 356 35.81 2.29 -33.81
C PRO A 356 34.32 2.40 -33.47
N ILE A 357 33.69 3.54 -33.83
CA ILE A 357 32.24 3.75 -33.71
C ILE A 357 31.61 3.64 -35.10
N LYS A 358 30.70 2.73 -35.28
CA LYS A 358 29.94 2.50 -36.53
C LYS A 358 28.52 2.95 -36.35
N ILE A 359 28.06 3.92 -37.13
CA ILE A 359 26.70 4.44 -37.11
C ILE A 359 25.86 3.58 -38.04
N VAL A 360 24.74 3.04 -37.49
CA VAL A 360 23.76 2.25 -38.27
C VAL A 360 22.34 2.80 -38.21
N ILE A 361 22.10 3.82 -37.39
CA ILE A 361 20.82 4.55 -37.33
C ILE A 361 21.12 6.03 -37.50
N GLN A 362 20.49 6.65 -38.51
CA GLN A 362 20.58 8.09 -38.78
C GLN A 362 19.28 8.78 -38.35
N PRO A 363 19.35 9.93 -37.66
CA PRO A 363 18.17 10.76 -37.44
C PRO A 363 17.60 11.32 -38.73
N HIS A 364 16.33 11.69 -38.73
CA HIS A 364 15.67 12.27 -39.91
C HIS A 364 16.10 13.71 -40.24
N ASP A 365 16.49 14.47 -39.22
CA ASP A 365 16.67 15.94 -39.34
C ASP A 365 18.12 16.39 -39.54
N TYR A 366 19.09 15.50 -39.28
CA TYR A 366 20.51 15.80 -39.40
C TYR A 366 21.35 14.55 -39.61
N GLU A 367 22.56 14.72 -40.18
CA GLU A 367 23.51 13.63 -40.42
C GLU A 367 24.45 13.46 -39.21
N LEU A 368 24.49 12.25 -38.66
CA LEU A 368 25.48 11.86 -37.66
C LEU A 368 26.78 11.41 -38.31
N THR A 369 27.90 11.87 -37.75
CA THR A 369 29.24 11.40 -38.14
C THR A 369 30.00 10.98 -36.88
N ALA A 370 30.68 9.85 -36.90
CA ALA A 370 31.32 9.26 -35.71
C ALA A 370 32.31 10.20 -35.03
N ASP A 371 33.05 10.97 -35.80
CA ASP A 371 34.08 11.91 -35.31
C ASP A 371 33.48 13.09 -34.53
N LYS A 372 32.21 13.45 -34.79
CA LYS A 372 31.52 14.56 -34.16
C LYS A 372 30.61 14.15 -33.00
N MET A 373 30.42 12.85 -32.79
CA MET A 373 29.59 12.36 -31.68
C MET A 373 30.26 12.63 -30.33
N THR A 374 29.48 13.26 -29.44
CA THR A 374 29.83 13.47 -28.03
C THR A 374 29.05 12.55 -27.11
N ARG A 375 28.04 11.85 -27.64
CA ARG A 375 27.18 10.85 -26.97
C ARG A 375 26.63 9.89 -28.01
N ALA A 376 26.14 8.72 -27.56
CA ALA A 376 25.45 7.80 -28.41
C ALA A 376 24.11 8.37 -28.90
N TYR A 377 23.64 7.91 -30.07
CA TYR A 377 22.29 8.18 -30.58
C TYR A 377 21.38 6.99 -30.30
N GLU A 378 20.54 7.11 -29.28
CA GLU A 378 19.67 6.03 -28.79
C GLU A 378 18.22 6.15 -29.31
N SER A 379 17.89 7.22 -30.04
CA SER A 379 16.54 7.45 -30.57
C SER A 379 16.29 6.71 -31.88
N ASP A 380 15.02 6.70 -32.32
CA ASP A 380 14.61 6.09 -33.58
C ASP A 380 15.11 6.88 -34.79
N GLY A 381 15.21 6.20 -35.93
CA GLY A 381 15.67 6.77 -37.18
C GLY A 381 15.77 5.73 -38.30
N VAL A 382 16.43 6.09 -39.38
CA VAL A 382 16.55 5.27 -40.59
C VAL A 382 17.85 4.48 -40.54
N LEU A 383 17.80 3.20 -40.89
CA LEU A 383 18.99 2.35 -40.95
C LEU A 383 19.90 2.73 -42.10
N VAL A 384 21.20 2.76 -41.79
CA VAL A 384 22.31 2.94 -42.74
C VAL A 384 23.41 1.90 -42.44
N ASN A 385 24.31 1.61 -43.39
CA ASN A 385 25.38 0.62 -43.20
C ASN A 385 24.91 -0.77 -42.76
N SER A 386 23.68 -1.15 -43.12
CA SER A 386 22.96 -2.34 -42.66
C SER A 386 22.49 -3.21 -43.82
N GLU A 387 23.24 -3.24 -44.92
CA GLU A 387 23.00 -4.04 -46.14
C GLU A 387 21.59 -3.82 -46.69
N GLU A 388 20.79 -4.90 -46.86
CA GLU A 388 19.44 -4.89 -47.39
C GLU A 388 18.42 -4.13 -46.50
N PHE A 389 18.78 -3.79 -45.27
CA PHE A 389 17.94 -3.03 -44.32
C PHE A 389 18.18 -1.53 -44.37
N ASN A 390 19.12 -1.05 -45.20
CA ASN A 390 19.28 0.39 -45.43
C ASN A 390 17.98 1.05 -45.84
N ASP A 391 17.78 2.27 -45.42
CA ASP A 391 16.61 3.12 -45.73
C ASP A 391 15.29 2.63 -45.09
N ILE A 392 15.35 1.64 -44.15
CA ILE A 392 14.21 1.17 -43.38
C ILE A 392 14.24 1.86 -42.00
N GLU A 393 13.06 2.25 -41.49
CA GLU A 393 12.92 2.68 -40.08
C GLU A 393 13.38 1.57 -39.12
N ASN A 394 14.24 1.90 -38.17
CA ASN A 394 14.84 0.92 -37.27
C ASN A 394 13.80 0.06 -36.53
N ILE A 395 12.68 0.65 -36.10
CA ILE A 395 11.59 -0.09 -35.42
C ILE A 395 11.04 -1.20 -36.33
N ASN A 396 10.87 -0.90 -37.65
CA ASN A 396 10.34 -1.86 -38.60
C ASN A 396 11.37 -2.94 -38.97
N ALA A 397 12.66 -2.61 -38.88
CA ALA A 397 13.75 -3.52 -39.20
C ALA A 397 14.01 -4.59 -38.12
N ILE A 398 13.61 -4.33 -36.85
CA ILE A 398 13.80 -5.27 -35.72
C ILE A 398 13.29 -6.68 -36.07
N ASN A 399 12.06 -6.82 -36.52
CA ASN A 399 11.48 -8.11 -36.87
C ASN A 399 12.13 -8.70 -38.11
N ALA A 400 12.39 -7.89 -39.13
CA ALA A 400 12.99 -8.35 -40.38
C ALA A 400 14.43 -8.87 -40.19
N ILE A 401 15.23 -8.22 -39.35
CA ILE A 401 16.57 -8.69 -38.98
C ILE A 401 16.51 -9.98 -38.18
N THR A 402 15.56 -10.10 -37.24
CA THR A 402 15.33 -11.32 -36.49
C THR A 402 14.95 -12.48 -37.39
N GLU A 403 14.01 -12.28 -38.33
CA GLU A 403 13.63 -13.30 -39.32
C GLU A 403 14.83 -13.71 -40.21
N LYS A 404 15.71 -12.79 -40.61
CA LYS A 404 16.95 -13.10 -41.32
C LYS A 404 17.82 -14.02 -40.49
N LEU A 405 18.05 -13.68 -39.21
CA LEU A 405 18.83 -14.48 -38.27
C LEU A 405 18.28 -15.90 -38.09
N GLU A 406 16.96 -16.04 -38.01
CA GLU A 406 16.30 -17.35 -37.97
C GLU A 406 16.52 -18.17 -39.21
N LYS A 407 16.34 -17.56 -40.39
CA LYS A 407 16.55 -18.22 -41.70
C LYS A 407 17.98 -18.73 -41.89
N ILE A 408 18.97 -18.02 -41.40
CA ILE A 408 20.39 -18.44 -41.46
C ILE A 408 20.85 -19.27 -40.27
N GLY A 409 19.93 -19.58 -39.30
CA GLY A 409 20.24 -20.39 -38.11
C GLY A 409 21.16 -19.71 -37.09
N LYS A 410 21.29 -18.37 -37.15
CA LYS A 410 22.21 -17.56 -36.34
C LYS A 410 21.52 -16.77 -35.23
N GLY A 411 20.21 -16.95 -35.03
CA GLY A 411 19.45 -16.31 -33.96
C GLY A 411 17.96 -16.70 -34.01
N TYR A 412 17.18 -16.20 -33.07
CA TYR A 412 15.73 -16.43 -32.97
C TYR A 412 15.07 -15.37 -32.06
N ALA A 413 13.78 -15.09 -32.30
CA ALA A 413 12.98 -14.26 -31.43
C ALA A 413 12.75 -14.94 -30.08
N THR A 414 12.79 -14.18 -29.02
CA THR A 414 12.54 -14.69 -27.66
C THR A 414 12.00 -13.62 -26.72
N ILE A 415 11.37 -14.08 -25.66
CA ILE A 415 10.97 -13.23 -24.54
C ILE A 415 11.89 -13.54 -23.37
N ASN A 416 12.45 -12.52 -22.78
CA ASN A 416 13.29 -12.64 -21.58
C ASN A 416 12.66 -11.87 -20.42
N TYR A 417 12.99 -12.28 -19.20
CA TYR A 417 12.50 -11.68 -17.95
C TYR A 417 13.68 -11.29 -17.07
N LYS A 418 13.56 -10.11 -16.40
CA LYS A 418 14.52 -9.74 -15.35
C LYS A 418 14.32 -10.58 -14.09
N LEU A 419 13.09 -11.05 -13.86
CA LEU A 419 12.74 -11.93 -12.75
C LEU A 419 13.64 -13.17 -12.78
N ARG A 420 14.24 -13.49 -11.65
CA ARG A 420 15.05 -14.70 -11.45
C ARG A 420 14.31 -15.67 -10.56
N ASP A 421 14.73 -16.94 -10.60
CA ASP A 421 14.16 -17.95 -9.74
C ASP A 421 14.39 -17.61 -8.27
N TRP A 422 13.43 -17.94 -7.43
CA TRP A 422 13.42 -17.60 -6.01
C TRP A 422 14.32 -18.54 -5.22
N GLY A 423 15.46 -18.03 -4.73
CA GLY A 423 16.37 -18.75 -3.83
C GLY A 423 15.80 -18.85 -2.42
N ILE A 424 15.47 -20.08 -2.00
CA ILE A 424 14.78 -20.32 -0.72
C ILE A 424 15.69 -20.79 0.41
N SER A 425 16.93 -21.20 0.14
CA SER A 425 17.87 -21.70 1.16
C SER A 425 18.31 -20.61 2.12
N ARG A 426 18.25 -20.89 3.42
CA ARG A 426 18.77 -20.03 4.50
C ARG A 426 19.62 -20.86 5.47
N GLN A 427 20.82 -20.39 5.77
CA GLN A 427 21.76 -21.01 6.70
C GLN A 427 21.43 -20.59 8.14
N ARG A 428 20.21 -20.95 8.56
CA ARG A 428 19.62 -20.52 9.85
C ARG A 428 18.91 -21.68 10.52
N TYR A 429 18.91 -21.66 11.86
CA TYR A 429 18.18 -22.63 12.67
C TYR A 429 16.68 -22.38 12.67
N TRP A 430 16.27 -21.12 12.90
CA TRP A 430 14.85 -20.77 13.09
C TRP A 430 14.14 -20.56 11.76
N GLY A 431 13.79 -21.66 11.12
CA GLY A 431 13.12 -21.72 9.83
C GLY A 431 12.61 -23.13 9.55
N CYS A 432 11.77 -23.29 8.54
CA CYS A 432 11.25 -24.59 8.11
C CYS A 432 12.37 -25.44 7.48
N PRO A 433 12.72 -26.64 8.03
CA PRO A 433 13.74 -27.50 7.45
C PRO A 433 13.36 -27.98 6.06
N ILE A 434 14.31 -27.97 5.10
CA ILE A 434 14.11 -28.53 3.76
C ILE A 434 14.12 -30.05 3.85
N PRO A 435 13.05 -30.77 3.44
CA PRO A 435 12.86 -32.21 3.69
C PRO A 435 13.59 -33.08 2.69
N VAL A 436 14.93 -33.01 2.67
CA VAL A 436 15.81 -33.75 1.77
C VAL A 436 16.96 -34.39 2.53
N VAL A 437 17.42 -35.53 2.09
CA VAL A 437 18.63 -36.23 2.57
C VAL A 437 19.59 -36.53 1.43
N TYR A 438 20.88 -36.53 1.72
CA TYR A 438 21.96 -36.83 0.79
C TYR A 438 22.57 -38.18 1.12
N CYS A 439 22.49 -39.11 0.16
CA CYS A 439 23.01 -40.48 0.24
C CYS A 439 24.08 -40.68 -0.83
N ASP A 440 25.22 -41.23 -0.44
CA ASP A 440 26.35 -41.46 -1.36
C ASP A 440 25.96 -42.35 -2.53
N GLU A 441 25.04 -43.33 -2.34
CA GLU A 441 24.58 -44.22 -3.37
C GLU A 441 23.37 -43.71 -4.16
N CYS A 442 22.42 -43.00 -3.49
CA CYS A 442 21.15 -42.62 -4.07
C CYS A 442 21.10 -41.16 -4.52
N GLY A 443 22.13 -40.36 -4.18
CA GLY A 443 22.15 -38.91 -4.42
C GLY A 443 21.18 -38.18 -3.50
N THR A 444 20.53 -37.18 -4.04
CA THR A 444 19.51 -36.37 -3.35
C THR A 444 18.19 -37.16 -3.26
N VAL A 445 17.72 -37.42 -2.04
CA VAL A 445 16.52 -38.22 -1.79
C VAL A 445 15.52 -37.40 -0.95
N PRO A 446 14.27 -37.16 -1.42
CA PRO A 446 13.23 -36.53 -0.66
C PRO A 446 12.80 -37.37 0.55
N VAL A 447 12.44 -36.71 1.65
CA VAL A 447 11.84 -37.37 2.82
C VAL A 447 10.43 -37.84 2.45
N PRO A 448 10.03 -39.10 2.77
CA PRO A 448 8.67 -39.57 2.50
C PRO A 448 7.60 -38.71 3.18
N TYR A 449 6.46 -38.52 2.52
CA TYR A 449 5.35 -37.70 3.06
C TYR A 449 4.86 -38.16 4.44
N ASN A 450 4.91 -39.45 4.72
CA ASN A 450 4.50 -40.03 6.01
C ASN A 450 5.48 -39.73 7.14
N ASP A 451 6.71 -39.31 6.81
CA ASP A 451 7.75 -38.96 7.78
C ASP A 451 7.83 -37.44 8.04
N LEU A 452 6.92 -36.67 7.43
CA LEU A 452 6.78 -35.24 7.70
C LEU A 452 5.98 -35.01 8.98
N PRO A 453 6.30 -33.95 9.76
CA PRO A 453 7.35 -32.98 9.49
C PRO A 453 8.75 -33.43 9.93
N VAL A 454 9.80 -32.98 9.21
CA VAL A 454 11.17 -32.98 9.72
C VAL A 454 11.25 -31.91 10.79
N TYR A 455 11.37 -32.33 12.06
CA TYR A 455 11.39 -31.44 13.20
C TYR A 455 12.74 -30.74 13.38
N LEU A 456 12.70 -29.49 13.89
CA LEU A 456 13.91 -28.81 14.35
C LEU A 456 14.49 -29.49 15.57
N PRO A 457 15.83 -29.70 15.64
CA PRO A 457 16.50 -30.29 16.78
C PRO A 457 16.58 -29.32 17.96
N LYS A 458 16.66 -29.85 19.19
CA LYS A 458 16.78 -29.03 20.41
C LYS A 458 18.22 -28.95 20.97
N ASP A 459 19.14 -29.72 20.38
CA ASP A 459 20.55 -29.86 20.80
C ASP A 459 21.50 -28.95 20.01
N VAL A 460 20.99 -27.87 19.43
CA VAL A 460 21.75 -26.88 18.62
C VAL A 460 22.56 -25.95 19.49
N GLN A 461 23.73 -25.57 18.98
CA GLN A 461 24.58 -24.56 19.62
C GLN A 461 24.64 -23.29 18.76
N PHE A 462 24.34 -22.16 19.35
CA PHE A 462 24.44 -20.85 18.72
C PHE A 462 25.85 -20.30 18.95
N THR A 463 26.79 -20.64 18.07
CA THR A 463 28.20 -20.20 18.17
C THR A 463 28.43 -18.80 17.64
N GLY A 464 27.45 -18.21 16.93
CA GLY A 464 27.58 -16.93 16.23
C GLY A 464 28.30 -17.04 14.88
N GLU A 465 28.77 -18.24 14.50
CA GLU A 465 29.44 -18.53 13.22
C GLU A 465 28.81 -19.78 12.57
N GLY A 466 28.69 -19.75 11.24
CA GLY A 466 28.17 -20.87 10.45
C GLY A 466 26.66 -21.09 10.59
N ASN A 467 26.21 -22.26 10.10
CA ASN A 467 24.82 -22.68 10.21
C ASN A 467 24.61 -23.46 11.54
N PRO A 468 23.77 -22.98 12.47
CA PRO A 468 23.58 -23.65 13.75
C PRO A 468 23.08 -25.10 13.63
N LEU A 469 22.32 -25.47 12.59
CA LEU A 469 21.87 -26.83 12.36
C LEU A 469 23.02 -27.81 12.13
N GLU A 470 24.17 -27.34 11.62
CA GLU A 470 25.37 -28.14 11.45
C GLU A 470 26.03 -28.54 12.76
N THR A 471 25.61 -27.96 13.89
CA THR A 471 26.10 -28.32 15.20
C THR A 471 25.38 -29.52 15.85
N SER A 472 24.23 -29.93 15.28
CA SER A 472 23.41 -31.04 15.78
C SER A 472 23.70 -32.34 15.02
N GLU A 473 24.51 -33.20 15.59
CA GLU A 473 24.79 -34.52 14.98
C GLU A 473 23.56 -35.41 14.90
N SER A 474 22.62 -35.24 15.85
CA SER A 474 21.35 -35.99 15.86
C SER A 474 20.44 -35.62 14.70
N PHE A 475 20.53 -34.35 14.25
CA PHE A 475 19.77 -33.88 13.11
C PHE A 475 20.41 -34.25 11.76
N ILE A 476 21.74 -34.05 11.63
CA ILE A 476 22.46 -34.24 10.38
C ILE A 476 22.47 -35.72 10.00
N ASN A 477 22.80 -36.60 10.95
CA ASN A 477 22.97 -38.03 10.63
C ASN A 477 21.61 -38.73 10.61
N THR A 478 21.32 -39.39 9.51
CA THR A 478 20.06 -40.10 9.30
C THR A 478 20.24 -41.33 8.41
N LYS A 479 19.16 -42.04 8.13
CA LYS A 479 19.12 -43.14 7.18
C LYS A 479 18.49 -42.70 5.88
N CYS A 480 19.03 -43.19 4.76
CA CYS A 480 18.43 -42.95 3.45
C CYS A 480 17.08 -43.67 3.36
N PRO A 481 15.97 -42.95 3.05
CA PRO A 481 14.65 -43.56 2.93
C PRO A 481 14.58 -44.61 1.79
N LYS A 482 15.48 -44.52 0.79
CA LYS A 482 15.45 -45.36 -0.39
C LYS A 482 16.25 -46.66 -0.22
N CYS A 483 17.45 -46.60 0.35
CA CYS A 483 18.32 -47.76 0.48
C CYS A 483 18.65 -48.21 1.92
N GLY A 484 18.30 -47.38 2.94
CA GLY A 484 18.56 -47.66 4.35
C GLY A 484 19.99 -47.37 4.82
N ASN A 485 20.90 -46.98 3.91
CA ASN A 485 22.29 -46.64 4.25
C ASN A 485 22.38 -45.33 5.04
N ASN A 486 23.54 -45.04 5.60
CA ASN A 486 23.80 -43.75 6.26
C ASN A 486 23.65 -42.61 5.23
N ALA A 487 23.00 -41.54 5.66
CA ALA A 487 22.77 -40.36 4.84
C ALA A 487 22.84 -39.10 5.73
N LYS A 488 22.96 -37.95 5.13
CA LYS A 488 22.98 -36.67 5.81
C LYS A 488 21.73 -35.87 5.43
N ARG A 489 21.09 -35.21 6.42
CA ARG A 489 20.00 -34.27 6.14
C ARG A 489 20.52 -32.98 5.54
N GLU A 490 19.66 -32.31 4.76
CA GLU A 490 19.85 -30.93 4.40
C GLU A 490 19.84 -30.08 5.68
N THR A 491 20.77 -29.14 5.79
CA THR A 491 20.90 -28.24 6.94
C THR A 491 20.38 -26.83 6.68
N ASP A 492 20.09 -26.50 5.42
CA ASP A 492 19.41 -25.27 5.09
C ASP A 492 17.93 -25.32 5.51
N THR A 493 17.41 -24.19 5.95
CA THR A 493 15.97 -23.97 6.16
C THR A 493 15.40 -23.13 5.02
N MET A 494 14.09 -23.17 4.85
CA MET A 494 13.41 -22.35 3.84
C MET A 494 13.35 -20.89 4.25
N ASP A 495 13.34 -20.00 3.28
CA ASP A 495 12.98 -18.59 3.46
C ASP A 495 11.61 -18.47 4.12
N THR A 496 11.47 -17.62 5.14
CA THR A 496 10.21 -17.38 5.84
C THR A 496 9.10 -16.87 4.92
N PHE A 497 9.43 -16.33 3.75
CA PHE A 497 8.40 -15.99 2.75
C PHE A 497 7.69 -17.20 2.14
N VAL A 498 8.22 -18.40 2.30
CA VAL A 498 7.48 -19.64 1.97
C VAL A 498 6.27 -19.76 2.90
N ASP A 499 6.48 -19.59 4.20
CA ASP A 499 5.41 -19.61 5.22
C ASP A 499 4.30 -18.59 4.89
N SER A 500 4.70 -17.36 4.52
CA SER A 500 3.75 -16.28 4.22
C SER A 500 3.13 -16.37 2.81
N SER A 501 3.53 -17.32 1.98
CA SER A 501 3.01 -17.45 0.62
C SER A 501 1.67 -18.19 0.50
N TRP A 502 1.17 -18.81 1.57
CA TRP A 502 -0.11 -19.54 1.58
C TRP A 502 -0.92 -19.41 2.87
N TYR A 503 -0.45 -18.66 3.88
CA TYR A 503 -1.08 -18.50 5.18
C TYR A 503 -2.55 -18.02 5.10
N PHE A 504 -2.90 -17.26 4.08
CA PHE A 504 -4.26 -16.80 3.83
C PHE A 504 -5.20 -17.96 3.48
N PHE A 505 -4.73 -19.04 2.88
CA PHE A 505 -5.50 -20.27 2.72
C PHE A 505 -5.56 -21.09 4.02
N ALA A 506 -4.45 -21.12 4.77
CA ALA A 506 -4.42 -21.77 6.08
C ALA A 506 -5.39 -21.13 7.07
N PHE A 507 -5.64 -19.85 7.01
CA PHE A 507 -6.68 -19.20 7.82
C PHE A 507 -8.10 -19.62 7.44
N CYS A 508 -8.35 -19.98 6.19
CA CYS A 508 -9.65 -20.49 5.79
C CYS A 508 -9.97 -21.84 6.47
N ASP A 509 -8.94 -22.67 6.61
CA ASP A 509 -9.02 -24.01 7.19
C ASP A 509 -7.69 -24.33 7.90
N PRO A 510 -7.55 -24.03 9.21
CA PRO A 510 -6.28 -24.16 9.91
C PRO A 510 -5.69 -25.57 9.83
N PRO A 511 -4.41 -25.70 9.41
CA PRO A 511 -3.79 -26.98 9.14
C PRO A 511 -3.49 -27.79 10.41
N SER A 512 -3.40 -29.13 10.26
CA SER A 512 -3.01 -30.07 11.32
C SER A 512 -1.93 -31.02 10.84
N VAL A 513 -1.08 -31.49 11.77
CA VAL A 513 -0.09 -32.55 11.49
C VAL A 513 -0.76 -33.86 11.09
N GLU A 514 -1.92 -34.16 11.68
CA GLU A 514 -2.67 -35.39 11.41
C GLU A 514 -3.49 -35.35 10.12
N ALA A 515 -3.65 -34.16 9.52
CA ALA A 515 -4.41 -34.01 8.29
C ALA A 515 -3.70 -34.66 7.09
N GLU A 516 -4.48 -35.12 6.12
CA GLU A 516 -4.00 -35.69 4.86
C GLU A 516 -3.71 -34.62 3.79
N VAL A 517 -4.30 -33.45 3.95
CA VAL A 517 -4.18 -32.30 3.04
C VAL A 517 -3.92 -31.02 3.83
N PRO A 518 -3.28 -30.01 3.23
CA PRO A 518 -2.98 -28.75 3.92
C PRO A 518 -4.23 -28.00 4.35
N TYR A 519 -5.30 -28.13 3.58
CA TYR A 519 -6.61 -27.58 3.81
C TYR A 519 -7.65 -28.24 2.90
N HIS A 520 -8.94 -28.18 3.27
CA HIS A 520 -10.01 -28.73 2.46
C HIS A 520 -10.41 -27.77 1.35
N LYS A 521 -10.32 -28.27 0.10
CA LYS A 521 -10.64 -27.51 -1.11
C LYS A 521 -11.96 -26.78 -1.07
N ASP A 522 -13.01 -27.41 -0.57
CA ASP A 522 -14.35 -26.82 -0.54
C ASP A 522 -14.45 -25.66 0.45
N ILE A 523 -13.72 -25.73 1.58
CA ILE A 523 -13.66 -24.65 2.57
C ILE A 523 -12.92 -23.46 1.99
N VAL A 524 -11.75 -23.71 1.37
CA VAL A 524 -10.98 -22.66 0.72
C VAL A 524 -11.73 -22.07 -0.47
N ASN A 525 -12.45 -22.88 -1.26
CA ASN A 525 -13.24 -22.37 -2.37
C ASN A 525 -14.47 -21.54 -1.95
N TYR A 526 -14.98 -21.73 -0.73
CA TYR A 526 -16.03 -20.89 -0.17
C TYR A 526 -15.47 -19.55 0.31
N TRP A 527 -14.46 -19.56 1.18
CA TRP A 527 -13.86 -18.34 1.70
C TRP A 527 -13.11 -17.56 0.61
N GLY A 528 -12.51 -18.30 -0.32
CA GLY A 528 -11.94 -17.80 -1.55
C GLY A 528 -10.58 -17.11 -1.39
N ASN A 529 -10.27 -16.31 -2.40
CA ASN A 529 -9.22 -15.32 -2.27
C ASN A 529 -9.68 -14.23 -1.29
N VAL A 530 -8.70 -13.51 -0.76
CA VAL A 530 -8.94 -12.38 0.14
C VAL A 530 -9.62 -11.25 -0.63
N ASP A 531 -10.78 -10.78 -0.15
CA ASP A 531 -11.49 -9.67 -0.81
C ASP A 531 -10.78 -8.34 -0.56
N GLN A 532 -10.34 -8.09 0.67
CA GLN A 532 -9.57 -6.89 1.02
C GLN A 532 -8.32 -7.26 1.80
N TYR A 533 -7.16 -7.00 1.20
CA TYR A 533 -5.85 -7.18 1.82
C TYR A 533 -5.24 -5.84 2.24
N ILE A 534 -4.63 -5.78 3.43
CA ILE A 534 -4.07 -4.55 3.98
C ILE A 534 -2.63 -4.81 4.44
N GLY A 535 -1.67 -4.06 3.88
CA GLY A 535 -0.26 -4.28 4.22
C GLY A 535 0.67 -3.18 3.73
N GLY A 536 1.96 -3.30 4.05
CA GLY A 536 2.98 -2.33 3.66
C GLY A 536 3.37 -2.42 2.18
N ILE A 537 3.62 -1.28 1.54
CA ILE A 537 4.06 -1.22 0.13
C ILE A 537 5.44 -1.86 -0.08
N GLU A 538 6.26 -1.97 0.96
CA GLU A 538 7.57 -2.61 0.94
C GLU A 538 7.54 -4.08 0.50
N HIS A 539 6.38 -4.72 0.63
CA HIS A 539 6.17 -6.09 0.21
C HIS A 539 5.76 -6.25 -1.26
N ALA A 540 5.66 -5.16 -2.03
CA ALA A 540 5.17 -5.16 -3.42
C ALA A 540 5.91 -6.16 -4.33
N VAL A 541 7.24 -6.24 -4.23
CA VAL A 541 8.10 -7.13 -5.05
C VAL A 541 8.72 -8.27 -4.23
N MET A 542 8.23 -8.51 -3.01
CA MET A 542 8.62 -9.63 -2.14
C MET A 542 7.41 -10.52 -1.89
N HIS A 543 6.85 -10.48 -0.68
CA HIS A 543 5.72 -11.30 -0.27
C HIS A 543 4.57 -11.34 -1.30
N LEU A 544 4.18 -10.20 -1.89
CA LEU A 544 3.05 -10.18 -2.83
C LEU A 544 3.33 -10.97 -4.12
N ILE A 545 4.55 -10.93 -4.65
CA ILE A 545 4.92 -11.74 -5.83
C ILE A 545 4.96 -13.22 -5.46
N TYR A 546 5.54 -13.57 -4.32
CA TYR A 546 5.64 -14.96 -3.86
C TYR A 546 4.27 -15.56 -3.55
N ALA A 547 3.39 -14.83 -2.87
CA ALA A 547 2.02 -15.27 -2.62
C ALA A 547 1.23 -15.52 -3.91
N ARG A 548 1.42 -14.68 -4.93
CA ARG A 548 0.81 -14.85 -6.25
C ARG A 548 1.34 -16.08 -6.97
N PHE A 549 2.66 -16.27 -6.98
CA PHE A 549 3.30 -17.46 -7.52
C PHE A 549 2.80 -18.74 -6.83
N PHE A 550 2.81 -18.75 -5.50
CA PHE A 550 2.37 -19.89 -4.70
C PHE A 550 0.90 -20.23 -4.93
N THR A 551 0.05 -19.21 -5.07
CA THR A 551 -1.37 -19.39 -5.43
C THR A 551 -1.50 -20.11 -6.78
N LYS A 552 -0.74 -19.72 -7.79
CA LYS A 552 -0.77 -20.39 -9.11
C LYS A 552 -0.30 -21.84 -9.03
N VAL A 553 0.79 -22.10 -8.30
CA VAL A 553 1.30 -23.47 -8.10
C VAL A 553 0.28 -24.33 -7.37
N THR A 554 -0.34 -23.84 -6.30
CA THR A 554 -1.32 -24.61 -5.52
C THR A 554 -2.64 -24.79 -6.27
N ARG A 555 -3.03 -23.84 -7.15
CA ARG A 555 -4.09 -24.02 -8.14
C ARG A 555 -3.77 -25.21 -9.08
N ASP A 556 -2.56 -25.25 -9.64
CA ASP A 556 -2.11 -26.32 -10.57
C ASP A 556 -1.93 -27.68 -9.88
N LEU A 557 -1.80 -27.67 -8.55
CA LEU A 557 -1.92 -28.86 -7.71
C LEU A 557 -3.39 -29.28 -7.46
N GLY A 558 -4.35 -28.48 -7.90
CA GLY A 558 -5.78 -28.76 -7.77
C GLY A 558 -6.37 -28.48 -6.39
N LEU A 559 -5.67 -27.74 -5.53
CA LEU A 559 -6.07 -27.47 -4.15
C LEU A 559 -7.13 -26.38 -4.01
N HIS A 560 -7.26 -25.52 -5.01
CA HIS A 560 -8.29 -24.48 -5.11
C HIS A 560 -8.50 -24.03 -6.57
N LYS A 561 -9.35 -23.03 -6.81
CA LYS A 561 -9.71 -22.53 -8.16
C LYS A 561 -9.21 -21.11 -8.46
N PHE A 562 -8.50 -20.46 -7.55
CA PHE A 562 -8.14 -19.05 -7.66
C PHE A 562 -6.81 -18.85 -8.39
N ASP A 563 -6.74 -17.79 -9.19
CA ASP A 563 -5.52 -17.38 -9.91
C ASP A 563 -4.72 -16.33 -9.13
N GLU A 564 -5.39 -15.54 -8.28
CA GLU A 564 -4.77 -14.50 -7.46
C GLU A 564 -5.19 -14.61 -5.99
N PRO A 565 -4.28 -14.38 -5.05
CA PRO A 565 -4.56 -14.52 -3.62
C PRO A 565 -5.42 -13.39 -3.06
N PHE A 566 -5.26 -12.17 -3.58
CA PHE A 566 -5.84 -10.94 -3.04
C PHE A 566 -6.54 -10.18 -4.15
N GLN A 567 -7.87 -9.94 -4.00
CA GLN A 567 -8.65 -9.20 -4.99
C GLN A 567 -8.30 -7.71 -4.94
N SER A 568 -8.48 -7.09 -3.78
CA SER A 568 -8.18 -5.68 -3.56
C SER A 568 -7.05 -5.50 -2.54
N LEU A 569 -6.19 -4.51 -2.76
CA LEU A 569 -5.05 -4.21 -1.91
C LEU A 569 -5.11 -2.75 -1.44
N LEU A 570 -5.03 -2.56 -0.12
CA LEU A 570 -4.74 -1.26 0.49
C LEU A 570 -3.30 -1.24 1.01
N THR A 571 -2.48 -0.36 0.46
CA THR A 571 -1.17 -0.07 1.04
C THR A 571 -1.30 1.05 2.06
N GLN A 572 -1.29 0.69 3.37
CA GLN A 572 -1.42 1.69 4.42
C GLN A 572 -0.17 2.57 4.49
N GLY A 573 -0.40 3.87 4.77
CA GLY A 573 0.69 4.82 4.97
C GLY A 573 1.43 4.61 6.29
N MET A 574 2.66 5.07 6.36
CA MET A 574 3.51 4.96 7.56
C MET A 574 3.08 5.95 8.64
N ILE A 575 3.42 5.67 9.89
CA ILE A 575 3.30 6.65 10.97
C ILE A 575 4.63 7.36 11.16
N ASN A 576 4.56 8.67 11.07
CA ASN A 576 5.67 9.58 11.24
C ASN A 576 5.55 10.36 12.55
N LYS A 577 6.65 10.89 13.01
CA LYS A 577 6.68 11.83 14.14
C LYS A 577 7.65 12.95 13.85
N LEU A 578 7.31 14.16 14.27
CA LEU A 578 8.22 15.29 14.21
C LEU A 578 9.44 15.03 15.07
N GLN A 579 10.62 15.09 14.46
CA GLN A 579 11.91 14.85 15.10
C GLN A 579 12.80 16.09 14.94
N PRO A 580 13.44 16.58 16.02
CA PRO A 580 14.40 17.68 15.90
C PRO A 580 15.60 17.24 15.06
N TYR A 581 15.98 18.10 14.14
CA TYR A 581 17.12 17.93 13.23
C TYR A 581 18.06 19.12 13.37
N CYS A 582 19.32 18.84 13.62
CA CYS A 582 20.37 19.84 13.67
C CYS A 582 21.03 19.97 12.30
N SER A 583 20.83 21.10 11.62
CA SER A 583 21.42 21.36 10.30
C SER A 583 22.95 21.46 10.33
N ASN A 584 23.52 21.89 11.45
CA ASN A 584 24.97 21.99 11.62
C ASN A 584 25.64 20.62 11.77
N CYS A 585 25.00 19.71 12.52
CA CYS A 585 25.51 18.35 12.71
C CYS A 585 25.03 17.37 11.64
N ASN A 586 24.14 17.80 10.75
CA ASN A 586 23.48 17.00 9.72
C ASN A 586 22.85 15.72 10.29
N ALA A 587 22.22 15.81 11.47
CA ALA A 587 21.74 14.65 12.23
C ALA A 587 20.38 14.90 12.86
N PHE A 588 19.57 13.84 12.93
CA PHE A 588 18.38 13.78 13.77
C PHE A 588 18.79 13.59 15.24
N LEU A 589 18.15 14.33 16.12
CA LEU A 589 18.48 14.32 17.55
C LEU A 589 17.45 13.50 18.33
N MET A 590 17.93 12.56 19.15
CA MET A 590 17.09 11.88 20.14
C MET A 590 16.89 12.76 21.38
N LYS A 591 15.96 12.39 22.24
CA LYS A 591 15.71 13.12 23.51
C LYS A 591 16.98 13.25 24.36
N ALA A 592 17.84 12.22 24.32
CA ALA A 592 19.14 12.23 25.00
C ALA A 592 20.14 13.24 24.43
N ASP A 593 20.02 13.60 23.16
CA ASP A 593 20.90 14.52 22.43
C ASP A 593 20.48 15.99 22.58
N LEU A 594 19.40 16.24 23.35
CA LEU A 594 18.86 17.57 23.61
C LEU A 594 19.14 17.98 25.07
N GLU A 595 19.58 19.20 25.23
CA GLU A 595 19.68 19.87 26.52
C GLU A 595 19.03 21.26 26.44
N GLN A 596 18.00 21.48 27.22
CA GLN A 596 17.23 22.72 27.20
C GLN A 596 16.82 23.16 25.78
N MET A 597 16.36 22.19 24.96
CA MET A 597 15.99 22.40 23.53
C MET A 597 17.18 22.81 22.63
N LYS A 598 18.40 22.51 23.02
CA LYS A 598 19.62 22.74 22.23
C LYS A 598 20.28 21.42 21.88
N CYS A 599 20.94 21.38 20.74
CA CYS A 599 21.77 20.24 20.34
C CYS A 599 22.98 20.11 21.27
N LYS A 600 23.11 19.00 21.99
CA LYS A 600 24.24 18.73 22.88
C LYS A 600 25.60 18.71 22.18
N ILE A 601 25.61 18.36 20.87
CA ILE A 601 26.85 18.19 20.10
C ILE A 601 27.44 19.56 19.74
N CYS A 602 26.63 20.52 19.29
CA CYS A 602 27.08 21.81 18.78
C CYS A 602 26.49 23.03 19.49
N GLY A 603 25.63 22.87 20.48
CA GLY A 603 25.02 23.93 21.27
C GLY A 603 23.94 24.77 20.59
N ARG A 604 23.62 24.51 19.30
CA ARG A 604 22.60 25.28 18.56
C ARG A 604 21.19 25.03 19.08
N SER A 605 20.38 26.12 19.09
CA SER A 605 18.97 26.10 19.49
C SER A 605 17.99 26.26 18.32
N ASP A 606 18.50 26.64 17.13
CA ASP A 606 17.73 26.78 15.87
C ASP A 606 17.52 25.41 15.22
N LEU A 607 16.83 24.51 15.91
CA LEU A 607 16.55 23.17 15.41
C LEU A 607 15.35 23.21 14.45
N ILE A 608 15.46 22.44 13.36
CA ILE A 608 14.39 22.23 12.41
C ILE A 608 13.67 20.94 12.79
N TYR A 609 12.33 20.96 12.81
CA TYR A 609 11.55 19.76 13.04
C TYR A 609 11.19 19.12 11.68
N LYS A 610 11.60 17.88 11.46
CA LYS A 610 11.29 17.11 10.25
C LYS A 610 10.41 15.91 10.59
N SER A 611 9.41 15.64 9.74
CA SER A 611 8.57 14.47 9.85
C SER A 611 9.35 13.23 9.37
N VAL A 612 9.55 12.26 10.26
CA VAL A 612 10.29 11.02 9.97
C VAL A 612 9.53 9.82 10.45
N LYS A 613 9.71 8.67 9.79
CA LYS A 613 9.12 7.40 10.18
C LYS A 613 9.47 7.08 11.64
N MET A 614 8.47 6.62 12.40
CA MET A 614 8.73 6.09 13.75
C MET A 614 9.62 4.85 13.67
N SER A 615 10.75 4.88 14.36
CA SER A 615 11.65 3.73 14.46
C SER A 615 12.42 3.74 15.79
N LYS A 616 12.85 2.55 16.24
CA LYS A 616 13.70 2.41 17.44
C LYS A 616 15.04 3.13 17.26
N SER A 617 15.59 3.14 16.06
CA SER A 617 16.87 3.79 15.75
C SER A 617 16.82 5.33 15.90
N TYR A 618 15.66 5.93 15.72
CA TYR A 618 15.45 7.37 15.97
C TYR A 618 14.98 7.69 17.40
N GLY A 619 14.66 6.67 18.21
CA GLY A 619 14.15 6.87 19.58
C GLY A 619 12.83 7.65 19.65
N ASN A 620 12.06 7.67 18.55
CA ASN A 620 10.82 8.45 18.41
C ASN A 620 9.55 7.60 18.47
N THR A 621 9.67 6.32 18.82
CA THR A 621 8.54 5.39 18.92
C THR A 621 7.58 5.77 20.04
N VAL A 622 6.30 5.51 19.78
CA VAL A 622 5.21 5.58 20.77
C VAL A 622 4.72 4.15 21.05
N ASN A 623 4.47 3.84 22.31
CA ASN A 623 3.97 2.53 22.70
C ASN A 623 2.43 2.53 22.66
N PRO A 624 1.78 1.70 21.83
CA PRO A 624 0.33 1.62 21.79
C PRO A 624 -0.31 1.29 23.15
N GLY A 625 0.34 0.43 23.97
CA GLY A 625 -0.16 0.05 25.28
C GLY A 625 -0.33 1.24 26.22
N GLU A 626 0.66 2.14 26.28
CA GLU A 626 0.60 3.35 27.12
C GLU A 626 -0.52 4.30 26.69
N ILE A 627 -0.76 4.41 25.38
CA ILE A 627 -1.87 5.21 24.84
C ILE A 627 -3.21 4.63 25.25
N ILE A 628 -3.37 3.31 25.13
CA ILE A 628 -4.61 2.61 25.50
C ILE A 628 -4.85 2.67 27.01
N GLU A 629 -3.81 2.54 27.83
CA GLU A 629 -3.92 2.68 29.27
C GLU A 629 -4.37 4.08 29.70
N LYS A 630 -3.87 5.11 29.02
CA LYS A 630 -4.18 6.51 29.35
C LYS A 630 -5.54 6.96 28.82
N TYR A 631 -5.86 6.63 27.57
CA TYR A 631 -6.99 7.20 26.85
C TYR A 631 -8.10 6.21 26.49
N GLY A 632 -7.82 4.91 26.59
CA GLY A 632 -8.68 3.85 26.08
C GLY A 632 -8.40 3.45 24.63
N ALA A 633 -8.84 2.26 24.28
CA ALA A 633 -8.68 1.69 22.94
C ALA A 633 -9.54 2.45 21.90
N ASP A 634 -10.79 2.79 22.24
CA ASP A 634 -11.68 3.51 21.31
C ASP A 634 -11.12 4.90 20.92
N ALA A 635 -10.48 5.60 21.86
CA ALA A 635 -9.83 6.89 21.57
C ALA A 635 -8.60 6.71 20.67
N ALA A 636 -7.77 5.68 20.91
CA ALA A 636 -6.63 5.34 20.07
C ALA A 636 -7.07 4.96 18.64
N ARG A 637 -8.12 4.13 18.51
CA ARG A 637 -8.71 3.73 17.23
C ARG A 637 -9.24 4.95 16.47
N PHE A 638 -10.01 5.80 17.15
CA PHE A 638 -10.56 7.02 16.55
C PHE A 638 -9.46 7.93 16.00
N PHE A 639 -8.40 8.17 16.77
CA PHE A 639 -7.26 8.97 16.34
C PHE A 639 -6.61 8.40 15.07
N ILE A 640 -6.36 7.11 15.03
CA ILE A 640 -5.74 6.43 13.89
C ILE A 640 -6.60 6.60 12.61
N LEU A 641 -7.92 6.46 12.73
CA LEU A 641 -8.84 6.52 11.59
C LEU A 641 -9.12 7.95 11.13
N PHE A 642 -9.08 8.90 12.05
CA PHE A 642 -9.31 10.32 11.76
C PHE A 642 -8.07 11.05 11.24
N GLY A 643 -6.88 10.73 11.77
CA GLY A 643 -5.66 11.53 11.58
C GLY A 643 -5.17 11.63 10.15
N ALA A 644 -5.36 10.57 9.34
CA ALA A 644 -5.00 10.56 7.91
C ALA A 644 -5.83 9.53 7.14
N SER A 645 -5.95 9.72 5.81
CA SER A 645 -6.49 8.67 4.93
C SER A 645 -5.69 7.39 5.05
N PRO A 646 -6.30 6.21 4.93
CA PRO A 646 -5.61 4.92 5.11
C PRO A 646 -4.32 4.77 4.30
N SER A 647 -4.29 5.21 3.05
CA SER A 647 -3.13 5.15 2.15
C SER A 647 -2.07 6.23 2.38
N SER A 648 -2.39 7.30 3.14
CA SER A 648 -1.49 8.43 3.38
C SER A 648 -0.70 8.28 4.67
N GLY A 649 0.48 8.92 4.77
CA GLY A 649 1.23 8.98 6.02
C GLY A 649 0.45 9.67 7.13
N LEU A 650 0.54 9.14 8.36
CA LEU A 650 -0.06 9.74 9.56
C LEU A 650 1.05 10.41 10.38
N GLU A 651 0.91 11.69 10.69
CA GLU A 651 1.77 12.36 11.65
C GLU A 651 1.20 12.21 13.06
N TRP A 652 2.00 11.72 13.98
CA TRP A 652 1.63 11.54 15.37
C TRP A 652 1.48 12.90 16.08
N SER A 653 0.37 13.08 16.76
CA SER A 653 0.08 14.26 17.59
C SER A 653 -0.57 13.83 18.91
N ASP A 654 0.04 14.23 20.03
CA ASP A 654 -0.52 13.99 21.35
C ASP A 654 -1.83 14.79 21.55
N GLU A 655 -1.93 16.02 21.00
CA GLU A 655 -3.15 16.82 20.99
C GLU A 655 -4.25 16.15 20.17
N GLY A 656 -3.88 15.45 19.09
CA GLY A 656 -4.81 14.66 18.27
C GLY A 656 -5.45 13.53 19.05
N VAL A 657 -4.66 12.83 19.88
CA VAL A 657 -5.18 11.76 20.76
C VAL A 657 -6.08 12.35 21.88
N ASP A 658 -5.68 13.48 22.47
CA ASP A 658 -6.50 14.21 23.44
C ASP A 658 -7.86 14.64 22.85
N TYR A 659 -7.85 15.12 21.60
CA TYR A 659 -9.08 15.45 20.88
C TYR A 659 -9.96 14.20 20.68
N ALA A 660 -9.37 13.10 20.25
CA ALA A 660 -10.08 11.82 20.06
C ALA A 660 -10.75 11.37 21.37
N TYR A 661 -10.04 11.39 22.48
CA TYR A 661 -10.59 11.03 23.79
C TYR A 661 -11.76 11.95 24.18
N ARG A 662 -11.60 13.27 24.02
CA ARG A 662 -12.68 14.23 24.31
C ARG A 662 -13.90 14.00 23.43
N PHE A 663 -13.70 13.72 22.14
CA PHE A 663 -14.79 13.42 21.22
C PHE A 663 -15.59 12.19 21.67
N ILE A 664 -14.90 11.08 21.99
CA ILE A 664 -15.52 9.84 22.48
C ILE A 664 -16.29 10.09 23.78
N LYS A 665 -15.67 10.74 24.76
CA LYS A 665 -16.32 11.09 26.04
C LYS A 665 -17.53 11.98 25.86
N ASN A 666 -17.43 13.05 25.07
CA ASN A 666 -18.54 13.97 24.83
C ASN A 666 -19.68 13.31 24.06
N THR A 667 -19.38 12.41 23.13
CA THR A 667 -20.39 11.63 22.40
C THR A 667 -21.11 10.66 23.34
N TYR A 668 -20.38 10.00 24.24
CA TYR A 668 -21.00 9.16 25.29
C TYR A 668 -21.99 9.99 26.14
N MET A 669 -21.58 11.15 26.65
CA MET A 669 -22.44 12.04 27.44
C MET A 669 -23.60 12.60 26.59
N LEU A 670 -23.38 12.95 25.34
CA LEU A 670 -24.44 13.40 24.42
C LEU A 670 -25.60 12.42 24.35
N VAL A 671 -25.28 11.14 24.33
CA VAL A 671 -26.26 10.06 24.16
C VAL A 671 -26.86 9.59 25.49
N THR A 672 -26.05 9.52 26.56
CA THR A 672 -26.50 9.00 27.86
C THR A 672 -27.24 10.01 28.73
N ASP A 673 -26.93 11.30 28.59
CA ASP A 673 -27.65 12.34 29.31
C ASP A 673 -28.98 12.65 28.60
N PRO A 674 -30.12 12.76 29.31
CA PRO A 674 -31.40 13.10 28.68
C PRO A 674 -31.42 14.54 28.14
N PRO A 675 -32.20 14.82 27.11
CA PRO A 675 -32.41 16.20 26.68
C PRO A 675 -33.23 16.99 27.72
N GLU A 676 -32.89 18.25 27.91
CA GLU A 676 -33.59 19.12 28.88
C GLU A 676 -35.02 19.45 28.44
N ILE A 677 -35.22 19.63 27.12
CA ILE A 677 -36.51 20.03 26.54
C ILE A 677 -36.96 19.00 25.51
N MET A 678 -38.12 18.40 25.75
CA MET A 678 -38.76 17.47 24.81
C MET A 678 -40.04 18.08 24.26
N ARG A 679 -40.28 17.98 22.97
CA ARG A 679 -41.43 18.45 22.24
C ARG A 679 -42.22 17.32 21.61
N ASN A 680 -43.55 17.39 21.63
CA ASN A 680 -44.41 16.41 20.95
C ASN A 680 -44.67 16.75 19.48
N LYS A 681 -44.59 18.05 19.12
CA LYS A 681 -44.84 18.51 17.74
C LYS A 681 -43.53 18.61 16.95
N ILE A 682 -43.56 18.07 15.75
CA ILE A 682 -42.46 18.19 14.79
C ILE A 682 -42.42 19.62 14.24
N ASN A 683 -41.24 20.24 14.26
CA ASN A 683 -40.98 21.56 13.68
C ASN A 683 -39.94 21.44 12.50
N ILE A 684 -39.58 22.61 11.95
CA ILE A 684 -38.62 22.63 10.82
C ILE A 684 -37.24 22.08 11.22
N ARG A 685 -36.80 22.36 12.46
CA ARG A 685 -35.50 21.87 12.96
C ARG A 685 -35.43 20.32 13.00
N ASP A 686 -36.56 19.72 13.39
CA ASP A 686 -36.70 18.26 13.41
C ASP A 686 -36.59 17.67 11.99
N LYS A 687 -37.24 18.28 11.00
CA LYS A 687 -37.17 17.86 9.59
C LYS A 687 -35.76 18.04 9.01
N LEU A 688 -35.11 19.14 9.35
CA LEU A 688 -33.75 19.40 8.89
C LEU A 688 -32.71 18.48 9.50
N ILE A 689 -32.85 18.09 10.77
CA ILE A 689 -31.94 17.14 11.39
C ILE A 689 -32.16 15.72 10.86
N GLN A 690 -33.42 15.33 10.55
CA GLN A 690 -33.71 14.06 9.87
C GLN A 690 -33.10 14.01 8.46
N TYR A 691 -33.25 15.07 7.67
CA TYR A 691 -32.55 15.19 6.39
C TYR A 691 -31.04 15.00 6.57
N TYR A 692 -30.43 15.73 7.51
CA TYR A 692 -28.97 15.70 7.71
C TYR A 692 -28.49 14.34 8.21
N LEU A 693 -29.26 13.65 9.05
CA LEU A 693 -29.01 12.28 9.47
C LEU A 693 -28.96 11.32 8.24
N ASN A 694 -29.99 11.38 7.40
CA ASN A 694 -30.08 10.50 6.23
C ASN A 694 -28.96 10.78 5.20
N LYS A 695 -28.59 12.07 5.04
CA LYS A 695 -27.42 12.45 4.24
C LYS A 695 -26.13 11.90 4.84
N THR A 696 -25.97 12.00 6.16
CA THR A 696 -24.79 11.45 6.85
C THR A 696 -24.70 9.95 6.70
N ILE A 697 -25.79 9.19 6.86
CA ILE A 697 -25.79 7.74 6.65
C ILE A 697 -25.35 7.39 5.24
N LYS A 698 -25.89 8.08 4.22
CA LYS A 698 -25.53 7.85 2.83
C LYS A 698 -24.04 8.11 2.59
N GLU A 699 -23.57 9.33 2.89
CA GLU A 699 -22.18 9.72 2.64
C GLU A 699 -21.18 8.88 3.44
N PHE A 700 -21.51 8.54 4.69
CA PHE A 700 -20.67 7.67 5.51
C PHE A 700 -20.56 6.28 4.89
N THR A 701 -21.68 5.70 4.44
CA THR A 701 -21.70 4.37 3.82
C THR A 701 -20.87 4.35 2.53
N GLU A 702 -21.05 5.35 1.66
CA GLU A 702 -20.27 5.48 0.42
C GLU A 702 -18.76 5.63 0.71
N ASN A 703 -18.39 6.42 1.72
CA ASN A 703 -17.01 6.57 2.13
C ASN A 703 -16.43 5.26 2.70
N MET A 704 -17.22 4.50 3.47
CA MET A 704 -16.77 3.21 4.01
C MET A 704 -16.59 2.15 2.92
N GLU A 705 -17.50 2.08 1.94
CA GLU A 705 -17.36 1.16 0.79
C GLU A 705 -16.07 1.42 0.00
N ASN A 706 -15.67 2.67 -0.13
CA ASN A 706 -14.45 3.08 -0.84
C ASN A 706 -13.19 3.12 0.06
N ILE A 707 -13.29 2.67 1.30
CA ILE A 707 -12.22 2.71 2.32
C ILE A 707 -11.69 4.14 2.57
N GLU A 708 -12.53 5.13 2.30
CA GLU A 708 -12.32 6.55 2.62
C GLU A 708 -12.65 6.85 4.09
N ILE A 709 -12.11 6.04 5.01
CA ILE A 709 -12.51 6.00 6.44
C ILE A 709 -12.39 7.37 7.10
N ARG A 710 -11.35 8.16 6.77
CA ARG A 710 -11.20 9.52 7.30
C ARG A 710 -12.37 10.42 6.95
N ASN A 711 -12.88 10.32 5.71
CA ASN A 711 -14.03 11.08 5.27
C ASN A 711 -15.30 10.65 6.01
N ALA A 712 -15.47 9.34 6.21
CA ALA A 712 -16.55 8.79 7.04
C ALA A 712 -16.50 9.32 8.48
N VAL A 713 -15.31 9.33 9.10
CA VAL A 713 -15.13 9.90 10.46
C VAL A 713 -15.48 11.40 10.48
N ASN A 714 -15.11 12.16 9.46
CA ASN A 714 -15.47 13.57 9.34
C ASN A 714 -16.99 13.78 9.25
N ASN A 715 -17.71 12.94 8.48
CA ASN A 715 -19.18 13.00 8.42
C ASN A 715 -19.80 12.84 9.83
N ILE A 716 -19.27 11.88 10.61
CA ILE A 716 -19.82 11.64 11.95
C ILE A 716 -19.48 12.76 12.96
N ILE A 717 -18.30 13.34 12.87
CA ILE A 717 -17.92 14.50 13.70
C ILE A 717 -18.86 15.67 13.44
N GLN A 718 -19.12 15.96 12.16
CA GLN A 718 -20.02 17.05 11.77
C GLN A 718 -21.46 16.77 12.22
N PHE A 719 -21.95 15.55 12.03
CA PHE A 719 -23.28 15.14 12.49
C PHE A 719 -23.40 15.26 14.01
N THR A 720 -22.45 14.73 14.77
CA THR A 720 -22.43 14.79 16.23
C THR A 720 -22.47 16.23 16.75
N SER A 721 -21.72 17.13 16.11
CA SER A 721 -21.72 18.55 16.45
C SER A 721 -23.11 19.20 16.24
N GLU A 722 -23.75 18.95 15.09
CA GLU A 722 -25.08 19.47 14.80
C GLU A 722 -26.18 18.83 15.66
N PHE A 723 -26.04 17.54 15.96
CA PHE A 723 -26.94 16.80 16.81
C PHE A 723 -26.87 17.28 18.28
N SER A 724 -25.69 17.65 18.75
CA SER A 724 -25.50 18.26 20.07
C SER A 724 -26.22 19.63 20.16
N LYS A 725 -26.15 20.45 19.10
CA LYS A 725 -26.91 21.71 19.04
C LYS A 725 -28.42 21.46 19.04
N TYR A 726 -28.87 20.49 18.23
CA TYR A 726 -30.29 20.09 18.20
C TYR A 726 -30.78 19.68 19.60
N LYS A 727 -29.95 18.91 20.35
CA LYS A 727 -30.27 18.53 21.73
C LYS A 727 -30.47 19.74 22.63
N SER A 728 -29.61 20.75 22.57
CA SER A 728 -29.73 21.96 23.41
C SER A 728 -30.87 22.90 23.02
N GLU A 729 -31.31 22.85 21.74
CA GLU A 729 -32.42 23.68 21.23
C GLU A 729 -33.81 23.08 21.57
N GLY A 730 -33.85 21.90 22.17
CA GLY A 730 -35.05 21.10 22.42
C GLY A 730 -35.41 20.16 21.24
N VAL A 731 -35.82 18.94 21.55
CA VAL A 731 -35.95 17.84 20.59
C VAL A 731 -37.36 17.28 20.48
N ASN A 732 -37.70 16.73 19.32
CA ASN A 732 -38.77 15.75 19.23
C ASN A 732 -38.23 14.37 19.66
N GLY A 733 -38.92 13.72 20.59
CA GLY A 733 -38.47 12.49 21.26
C GLY A 733 -38.17 11.35 20.29
N ASP A 734 -39.01 11.12 19.30
CA ASP A 734 -38.85 10.02 18.33
C ASP A 734 -37.66 10.27 17.39
N ILE A 735 -37.54 11.53 16.90
CA ILE A 735 -36.44 11.93 16.01
C ILE A 735 -35.10 11.91 16.75
N TYR A 736 -35.10 12.32 18.00
CA TYR A 736 -33.91 12.28 18.85
C TYR A 736 -33.45 10.84 19.09
N LYS A 737 -34.38 9.93 19.37
CA LYS A 737 -34.09 8.50 19.51
C LYS A 737 -33.56 7.88 18.21
N GLU A 738 -34.19 8.16 17.06
CA GLU A 738 -33.71 7.74 15.74
C GLU A 738 -32.26 8.25 15.48
N GLY A 739 -32.01 9.51 15.85
CA GLY A 739 -30.68 10.14 15.72
C GLY A 739 -29.61 9.43 16.57
N ILE A 740 -29.91 9.11 17.84
CA ILE A 740 -29.01 8.37 18.74
C ILE A 740 -28.70 6.97 18.15
N GLU A 741 -29.74 6.21 17.81
CA GLU A 741 -29.57 4.86 17.32
C GLU A 741 -28.70 4.80 16.07
N ASN A 742 -28.93 5.69 15.11
CA ASN A 742 -28.11 5.73 13.91
C ASN A 742 -26.68 6.24 14.18
N LEU A 743 -26.51 7.23 15.07
CA LEU A 743 -25.18 7.73 15.45
C LEU A 743 -24.30 6.60 16.01
N ILE A 744 -24.81 5.78 16.92
CA ILE A 744 -24.03 4.70 17.51
C ILE A 744 -23.79 3.54 16.53
N LEU A 745 -24.74 3.25 15.62
CA LEU A 745 -24.53 2.28 14.55
C LEU A 745 -23.40 2.70 13.61
N LEU A 746 -23.39 3.98 13.16
CA LEU A 746 -22.33 4.50 12.30
C LEU A 746 -20.98 4.56 13.02
N LEU A 747 -20.97 4.86 14.32
CA LEU A 747 -19.75 5.00 15.10
C LEU A 747 -19.16 3.64 15.54
N HIS A 748 -19.97 2.56 15.50
CA HIS A 748 -19.56 1.26 16.00
C HIS A 748 -18.27 0.68 15.38
N PRO A 749 -18.02 0.73 14.08
CA PRO A 749 -16.76 0.26 13.50
C PRO A 749 -15.52 0.99 14.02
N ILE A 750 -15.69 2.23 14.47
CA ILE A 750 -14.62 3.13 14.93
C ILE A 750 -14.38 2.95 16.44
N ALA A 751 -15.44 3.03 17.24
CA ALA A 751 -15.42 3.00 18.71
C ALA A 751 -16.35 1.89 19.27
N PRO A 752 -15.97 0.61 19.07
CA PRO A 752 -16.89 -0.51 19.33
C PRO A 752 -17.25 -0.71 20.79
N HIS A 753 -16.37 -0.41 21.72
CA HIS A 753 -16.64 -0.66 23.13
C HIS A 753 -17.65 0.35 23.70
N MET A 754 -17.44 1.63 23.42
CA MET A 754 -18.35 2.69 23.87
C MET A 754 -19.75 2.50 23.29
N THR A 755 -19.84 2.15 22.03
CA THR A 755 -21.13 1.98 21.35
C THR A 755 -21.89 0.73 21.80
N GLU A 756 -21.21 -0.37 22.12
CA GLU A 756 -21.86 -1.54 22.78
C GLU A 756 -22.38 -1.18 24.17
N GLU A 757 -21.65 -0.38 24.95
CA GLU A 757 -22.09 0.06 26.26
C GLU A 757 -23.37 0.92 26.18
N ILE A 758 -23.41 1.82 25.20
CA ILE A 758 -24.60 2.63 24.94
C ILE A 758 -25.77 1.74 24.48
N TRP A 759 -25.52 0.75 23.61
CA TRP A 759 -26.53 -0.17 23.10
C TRP A 759 -27.20 -0.96 24.22
N GLU A 760 -26.39 -1.45 25.16
CA GLU A 760 -26.92 -2.10 26.38
C GLU A 760 -27.73 -1.14 27.27
N ASN A 761 -27.22 0.10 27.46
CA ASN A 761 -27.91 1.12 28.26
C ASN A 761 -29.23 1.57 27.64
N LEU A 762 -29.39 1.45 26.32
CA LEU A 762 -30.66 1.67 25.60
C LEU A 762 -31.58 0.44 25.61
N GLU A 763 -31.24 -0.58 26.41
CA GLU A 763 -31.98 -1.84 26.56
C GLU A 763 -32.23 -2.56 25.21
N LYS A 764 -31.31 -2.38 24.23
CA LYS A 764 -31.40 -3.07 22.95
C LYS A 764 -30.96 -4.52 23.08
N LYS A 765 -31.60 -5.40 22.33
CA LYS A 765 -31.31 -6.86 22.37
C LYS A 765 -30.09 -7.19 21.51
N GLY A 766 -29.25 -8.09 22.00
CA GLY A 766 -28.09 -8.61 21.28
C GLY A 766 -26.90 -7.64 21.25
N TYR A 767 -25.92 -7.99 20.43
CA TYR A 767 -24.69 -7.19 20.26
C TYR A 767 -24.86 -6.19 19.12
N LEU A 768 -24.39 -4.97 19.32
CA LEU A 768 -24.36 -3.97 18.27
C LEU A 768 -23.46 -4.41 17.10
N SER A 769 -22.37 -5.12 17.42
CA SER A 769 -21.46 -5.75 16.43
C SER A 769 -22.18 -6.68 15.43
N LEU A 770 -23.37 -7.19 15.78
CA LEU A 770 -24.17 -8.09 14.96
C LEU A 770 -25.47 -7.43 14.47
N ALA A 771 -25.67 -6.14 14.76
CA ALA A 771 -26.81 -5.39 14.27
C ALA A 771 -26.65 -5.03 12.78
N ASN A 772 -27.79 -4.82 12.11
CA ASN A 772 -27.77 -4.40 10.71
C ASN A 772 -27.26 -2.96 10.57
N TRP A 773 -26.52 -2.71 9.49
CA TRP A 773 -26.12 -1.37 9.10
C TRP A 773 -27.34 -0.47 8.84
N PRO A 774 -27.31 0.81 9.23
CA PRO A 774 -28.44 1.70 9.04
C PRO A 774 -28.68 2.03 7.56
N SER A 775 -29.92 2.08 7.16
CA SER A 775 -30.35 2.52 5.82
C SER A 775 -30.85 3.95 5.85
N TYR A 776 -30.60 4.69 4.79
CA TYR A 776 -31.13 6.03 4.64
C TYR A 776 -32.45 6.04 3.85
N LYS A 777 -33.32 7.01 4.16
CA LYS A 777 -34.60 7.24 3.50
C LYS A 777 -34.39 8.15 2.30
N VAL A 778 -34.50 7.60 1.09
CA VAL A 778 -34.20 8.33 -0.16
C VAL A 778 -35.14 9.52 -0.34
N GLU A 779 -36.41 9.42 0.08
CA GLU A 779 -37.41 10.46 0.01
C GLU A 779 -37.05 11.72 0.81
N LEU A 780 -36.23 11.58 1.85
CA LEU A 780 -35.74 12.72 2.63
C LEU A 780 -34.54 13.42 1.95
N LEU A 781 -33.86 12.78 1.01
CA LEU A 781 -32.69 13.30 0.30
C LEU A 781 -33.10 14.05 -0.99
N ASN A 782 -33.94 15.06 -0.86
CA ASN A 782 -34.39 15.88 -1.97
C ASN A 782 -33.71 17.26 -1.99
N ASN A 783 -33.78 17.93 -3.15
CA ASN A 783 -33.14 19.22 -3.38
C ASN A 783 -33.66 20.32 -2.45
N GLU A 784 -34.92 20.27 -2.07
CA GLU A 784 -35.54 21.26 -1.19
C GLU A 784 -34.99 21.17 0.22
N SER A 785 -34.86 19.94 0.76
CA SER A 785 -34.31 19.70 2.10
C SER A 785 -32.81 20.07 2.14
N ASP A 786 -32.03 19.73 1.11
CA ASP A 786 -30.61 20.13 1.00
C ASP A 786 -30.46 21.65 0.93
N TYR A 787 -31.30 22.30 0.16
CA TYR A 787 -31.29 23.74 0.05
C TYR A 787 -31.65 24.42 1.39
N LYS A 788 -32.74 24.01 2.03
CA LYS A 788 -33.18 24.56 3.34
C LYS A 788 -32.11 24.35 4.41
N TRP A 789 -31.48 23.19 4.46
CA TRP A 789 -30.37 22.90 5.38
C TRP A 789 -29.20 23.85 5.16
N LYS A 790 -28.73 23.99 3.93
CA LYS A 790 -27.62 24.88 3.57
C LYS A 790 -27.97 26.33 3.81
N LEU A 791 -29.16 26.73 3.45
CA LEU A 791 -29.62 28.12 3.63
C LEU A 791 -29.68 28.52 5.12
N MET A 792 -30.22 27.67 5.99
CA MET A 792 -30.23 27.93 7.44
C MET A 792 -28.78 28.04 7.98
N LYS A 793 -27.88 27.15 7.57
CA LYS A 793 -26.47 27.17 7.98
C LYS A 793 -25.77 28.45 7.56
N ASN A 794 -25.95 28.86 6.30
CA ASN A 794 -25.36 30.07 5.73
C ASN A 794 -25.89 31.35 6.42
N ILE A 795 -27.18 31.44 6.71
CA ILE A 795 -27.76 32.57 7.43
C ILE A 795 -27.12 32.68 8.82
N ILE A 796 -27.04 31.58 9.57
CA ILE A 796 -26.41 31.56 10.88
C ILE A 796 -24.95 31.98 10.83
N GLU A 797 -24.20 31.50 9.84
CA GLU A 797 -22.80 31.87 9.63
C GLU A 797 -22.65 33.35 9.25
N ASP A 798 -23.46 33.84 8.32
CA ASP A 798 -23.46 35.26 7.91
C ASP A 798 -23.78 36.20 9.09
N ILE A 799 -24.75 35.87 9.95
CA ILE A 799 -25.04 36.63 11.17
C ILE A 799 -23.82 36.63 12.11
N ASN A 800 -23.16 35.49 12.35
CA ASN A 800 -21.96 35.40 13.17
C ASN A 800 -20.83 36.26 12.60
N ASN A 801 -20.62 36.22 11.28
CA ASN A 801 -19.62 37.04 10.61
C ASN A 801 -19.91 38.54 10.76
N ILE A 802 -21.18 38.96 10.59
CA ILE A 802 -21.59 40.33 10.77
C ILE A 802 -21.37 40.77 12.22
N LYS A 803 -21.78 39.96 13.21
CA LYS A 803 -21.55 40.20 14.64
C LYS A 803 -20.08 40.44 14.95
N THR A 804 -19.20 39.56 14.41
CA THR A 804 -17.75 39.65 14.60
C THR A 804 -17.16 40.92 13.98
N VAL A 805 -17.56 41.25 12.75
CA VAL A 805 -17.12 42.48 12.04
C VAL A 805 -17.55 43.71 12.76
N MET A 806 -18.79 43.73 13.30
CA MET A 806 -19.34 44.84 14.09
C MET A 806 -18.74 44.91 15.52
N LYS A 807 -17.99 43.89 15.95
CA LYS A 807 -17.43 43.78 17.32
C LYS A 807 -18.50 43.91 18.40
N LYS A 808 -19.72 43.42 18.15
CA LYS A 808 -20.81 43.40 19.11
C LYS A 808 -20.83 42.11 19.92
N GLU A 809 -21.06 42.18 21.23
CA GLU A 809 -21.25 41.00 22.08
C GLU A 809 -22.71 40.50 22.03
N THR A 810 -23.66 41.40 21.95
CA THR A 810 -25.11 41.16 21.88
C THR A 810 -25.70 41.79 20.62
N LEU A 811 -26.83 41.29 20.17
CA LEU A 811 -27.60 41.82 19.05
C LEU A 811 -29.00 42.10 19.56
N ASP A 812 -29.57 43.26 19.18
CA ASP A 812 -30.95 43.62 19.60
C ASP A 812 -31.97 43.08 18.58
N THR A 813 -31.72 43.31 17.32
CA THR A 813 -32.66 42.93 16.25
C THR A 813 -31.90 42.47 15.00
N ILE A 814 -32.38 41.39 14.38
CA ILE A 814 -31.96 40.95 13.08
C ILE A 814 -33.12 41.05 12.08
N SER A 815 -32.91 41.69 10.96
CA SER A 815 -33.89 41.71 9.85
C SER A 815 -33.38 40.80 8.72
N LEU A 816 -34.14 39.75 8.37
CA LEU A 816 -33.95 38.92 7.19
C LEU A 816 -34.87 39.45 6.07
N ILE A 817 -34.26 39.90 4.99
CA ILE A 817 -34.98 40.53 3.88
C ILE A 817 -35.03 39.57 2.73
N VAL A 818 -36.21 39.13 2.34
CA VAL A 818 -36.48 38.20 1.24
C VAL A 818 -36.49 38.93 -0.11
N ALA A 819 -35.86 38.37 -1.11
CA ALA A 819 -35.83 38.93 -2.45
C ALA A 819 -37.23 39.02 -3.09
N ASP A 820 -37.48 40.09 -3.81
CA ASP A 820 -38.72 40.26 -4.59
C ASP A 820 -38.90 39.17 -5.65
N PRO A 821 -40.14 38.76 -5.99
CA PRO A 821 -40.43 37.67 -6.93
C PRO A 821 -39.81 37.80 -8.32
N TRP A 822 -39.62 39.05 -8.82
CA TRP A 822 -38.96 39.25 -10.11
C TRP A 822 -37.51 38.79 -10.11
N LYS A 823 -36.82 38.88 -8.96
CA LYS A 823 -35.44 38.41 -8.81
C LYS A 823 -35.33 36.91 -8.88
N LEU A 824 -36.33 36.14 -8.48
CA LEU A 824 -36.36 34.72 -8.64
C LEU A 824 -36.38 34.31 -10.11
N LYS A 825 -37.26 34.93 -10.90
CA LYS A 825 -37.34 34.70 -12.34
C LYS A 825 -36.01 35.03 -13.04
N PHE A 826 -35.44 36.16 -12.67
CA PHE A 826 -34.12 36.58 -13.15
C PHE A 826 -33.03 35.61 -12.76
N TYR A 827 -32.98 35.21 -11.49
CA TYR A 827 -31.96 34.30 -10.96
C TYR A 827 -32.00 32.95 -11.64
N ASN A 828 -33.18 32.36 -11.81
CA ASN A 828 -33.34 31.11 -12.51
C ASN A 828 -32.89 31.19 -14.00
N ALA A 829 -33.27 32.29 -14.69
CA ALA A 829 -32.78 32.54 -16.04
C ALA A 829 -31.26 32.70 -16.12
N LEU A 830 -30.68 33.38 -15.15
CA LEU A 830 -29.23 33.57 -15.03
C LEU A 830 -28.51 32.22 -14.79
N MET A 831 -29.01 31.38 -13.87
CA MET A 831 -28.37 30.07 -13.59
C MET A 831 -28.37 29.14 -14.80
N ILE A 832 -29.40 29.18 -15.63
CA ILE A 832 -29.43 28.42 -16.89
C ILE A 832 -28.38 28.99 -17.88
N LEU A 833 -28.32 30.31 -18.03
CA LEU A 833 -27.35 30.94 -18.94
C LEU A 833 -25.90 30.75 -18.51
N LEU A 834 -25.62 30.56 -17.22
CA LEU A 834 -24.28 30.29 -16.72
C LEU A 834 -23.74 28.90 -17.08
N GLU A 835 -24.58 28.02 -17.62
CA GLU A 835 -24.14 26.72 -18.18
C GLU A 835 -23.50 26.90 -19.57
N ASP A 836 -23.96 27.92 -20.34
CA ASP A 836 -23.50 28.15 -21.71
C ASP A 836 -22.58 29.37 -21.87
N TYR A 837 -22.65 30.35 -20.95
CA TYR A 837 -21.98 31.64 -21.08
C TYR A 837 -21.18 32.02 -19.84
N ILE A 838 -19.96 32.52 -20.04
CA ILE A 838 -19.05 32.97 -18.96
C ILE A 838 -18.85 34.51 -19.02
N ASN A 839 -19.21 35.16 -20.13
CA ASN A 839 -19.01 36.61 -20.36
C ASN A 839 -20.22 37.38 -19.91
N GLN A 840 -20.02 38.42 -19.08
CA GLN A 840 -21.08 39.27 -18.57
C GLN A 840 -21.90 39.96 -19.70
N GLY A 841 -21.24 40.37 -20.80
CA GLY A 841 -21.89 41.03 -21.91
C GLY A 841 -22.91 40.14 -22.65
N ASP A 842 -22.54 38.89 -22.90
CA ASP A 842 -23.39 37.91 -23.55
C ASP A 842 -24.60 37.53 -22.68
N ILE A 843 -24.31 37.27 -21.37
CA ILE A 843 -25.36 37.00 -20.38
C ILE A 843 -26.36 38.18 -20.31
N MET A 844 -25.87 39.41 -20.23
CA MET A 844 -26.74 40.62 -20.19
C MET A 844 -27.57 40.76 -21.49
N LYS A 845 -26.98 40.43 -22.64
CA LYS A 845 -27.70 40.48 -23.94
C LYS A 845 -28.86 39.49 -23.94
N GLU A 846 -28.65 38.28 -23.46
CA GLU A 846 -29.71 37.26 -23.39
C GLU A 846 -30.78 37.64 -22.34
N LEU A 847 -30.40 38.02 -21.15
CA LEU A 847 -31.32 38.44 -20.10
C LEU A 847 -32.19 39.62 -20.53
N MET A 848 -31.64 40.58 -21.26
CA MET A 848 -32.35 41.77 -21.72
C MET A 848 -33.37 41.53 -22.86
N LYS A 849 -33.46 40.30 -23.38
CA LYS A 849 -34.57 39.88 -24.26
C LYS A 849 -35.91 39.86 -23.52
N ASN A 850 -35.88 39.68 -22.20
CA ASN A 850 -37.06 39.70 -21.35
C ASN A 850 -37.45 41.14 -20.96
N ASN A 851 -38.66 41.56 -21.26
CA ASN A 851 -39.16 42.94 -21.00
C ASN A 851 -39.31 43.26 -19.50
N GLU A 852 -39.52 42.24 -18.65
CA GLU A 852 -39.56 42.41 -17.18
C GLU A 852 -38.17 42.78 -16.65
N PHE A 853 -37.09 42.14 -17.17
CA PHE A 853 -35.73 42.41 -16.75
C PHE A 853 -35.17 43.74 -17.24
N LYS A 854 -35.63 44.26 -18.35
CA LYS A 854 -35.27 45.60 -18.85
C LYS A 854 -35.57 46.73 -17.84
N LYS A 855 -36.61 46.56 -17.01
CA LYS A 855 -36.97 47.52 -15.99
C LYS A 855 -35.92 47.61 -14.84
N HIS A 856 -35.08 46.59 -14.71
CA HIS A 856 -34.10 46.42 -13.63
C HIS A 856 -32.65 46.31 -14.17
N THR A 857 -32.35 46.77 -15.37
CA THR A 857 -31.07 46.60 -16.04
C THR A 857 -29.86 46.96 -15.18
N SER A 858 -29.88 48.12 -14.51
CA SER A 858 -28.76 48.56 -13.67
C SER A 858 -28.51 47.66 -12.46
N GLN A 859 -29.59 47.14 -11.83
CA GLN A 859 -29.50 46.23 -10.70
C GLN A 859 -29.02 44.84 -11.14
N ILE A 860 -29.56 44.33 -12.26
CA ILE A 860 -29.17 43.05 -12.86
C ILE A 860 -27.70 43.05 -13.22
N GLY A 861 -27.19 44.10 -13.86
CA GLY A 861 -25.76 44.17 -14.20
C GLY A 861 -24.81 44.05 -13.00
N LYS A 862 -25.18 44.69 -11.87
CA LYS A 862 -24.42 44.57 -10.61
C LYS A 862 -24.50 43.16 -10.03
N ILE A 863 -25.68 42.50 -10.08
CA ILE A 863 -25.90 41.16 -9.57
C ILE A 863 -25.11 40.16 -10.41
N VAL A 864 -25.21 40.23 -11.73
CA VAL A 864 -24.47 39.33 -12.67
C VAL A 864 -22.96 39.46 -12.42
N SER A 865 -22.42 40.67 -12.34
CA SER A 865 -21.01 40.91 -12.04
C SER A 865 -20.58 40.33 -10.68
N ARG A 866 -21.45 40.39 -9.66
CA ARG A 866 -21.16 39.79 -8.34
C ARG A 866 -21.19 38.28 -8.36
N ILE A 867 -22.14 37.66 -9.05
CA ILE A 867 -22.28 36.20 -9.16
C ILE A 867 -21.14 35.62 -9.98
N LEU A 868 -20.76 36.24 -11.09
CA LEU A 868 -19.64 35.77 -11.95
C LEU A 868 -18.31 35.76 -11.20
N LYS A 869 -18.09 36.64 -10.23
CA LYS A 869 -16.88 36.62 -9.40
C LYS A 869 -16.73 35.35 -8.53
N ASN A 870 -17.84 34.68 -8.20
CA ASN A 870 -17.83 33.53 -7.33
C ASN A 870 -19.11 32.69 -7.46
N ILE A 871 -19.26 32.04 -8.64
CA ILE A 871 -20.46 31.27 -9.01
C ILE A 871 -20.76 30.16 -7.97
N GLY A 872 -19.73 29.52 -7.45
CA GLY A 872 -19.87 28.40 -6.48
C GLY A 872 -20.51 28.77 -5.13
N LYS A 873 -20.65 30.08 -4.83
CA LYS A 873 -21.34 30.54 -3.62
C LYS A 873 -22.86 30.75 -3.79
N TYR A 874 -23.36 30.50 -4.98
CA TYR A 874 -24.77 30.72 -5.30
C TYR A 874 -25.46 29.42 -5.65
N PRO A 875 -26.60 29.06 -5.00
CA PRO A 875 -27.24 27.76 -5.19
C PRO A 875 -27.89 27.68 -6.56
N LYS A 876 -27.78 26.49 -7.21
CA LYS A 876 -28.49 26.21 -8.47
C LYS A 876 -30.00 26.04 -8.29
N PHE A 877 -30.43 25.50 -7.14
CA PHE A 877 -31.83 25.35 -6.77
C PHE A 877 -32.23 26.45 -5.78
N THR A 878 -33.42 27.04 -5.93
CA THR A 878 -33.98 28.08 -5.04
C THR A 878 -35.45 27.81 -4.84
N LEU A 879 -35.97 28.26 -3.67
CA LEU A 879 -37.40 28.29 -3.39
C LEU A 879 -38.08 29.52 -4.03
N SER A 880 -39.41 29.51 -4.09
CA SER A 880 -40.16 30.75 -4.39
C SER A 880 -39.94 31.76 -3.27
N SER A 881 -40.09 33.07 -3.56
CA SER A 881 -39.96 34.12 -2.54
C SER A 881 -40.94 33.93 -1.37
N ASN A 882 -42.14 33.39 -1.64
CA ASN A 882 -43.12 33.10 -0.59
C ASN A 882 -42.67 31.88 0.25
N ASP A 883 -42.12 30.82 -0.38
CA ASP A 883 -41.64 29.65 0.34
C ASP A 883 -40.40 30.01 1.17
N GLU A 884 -39.51 30.89 0.67
CA GLU A 884 -38.39 31.41 1.47
C GLU A 884 -38.88 32.22 2.66
N PHE A 885 -39.86 33.07 2.46
CA PHE A 885 -40.46 33.84 3.53
C PHE A 885 -41.05 32.92 4.62
N GLN A 886 -41.79 31.91 4.19
CA GLN A 886 -42.32 30.88 5.08
C GLN A 886 -41.21 30.13 5.80
N PHE A 887 -40.20 29.68 5.07
CA PHE A 887 -39.06 28.98 5.68
C PHE A 887 -38.32 29.86 6.69
N PHE A 888 -38.09 31.14 6.41
CA PHE A 888 -37.45 32.03 7.37
C PHE A 888 -38.36 32.25 8.63
N THR A 889 -39.66 32.30 8.44
CA THR A 889 -40.62 32.32 9.56
C THR A 889 -40.53 31.07 10.42
N GLU A 890 -40.36 29.91 9.82
CA GLU A 890 -40.20 28.64 10.52
C GLU A 890 -38.87 28.55 11.28
N ILE A 891 -37.74 29.06 10.73
CA ILE A 891 -36.43 29.06 11.41
C ILE A 891 -36.22 30.28 12.34
N LYS A 892 -37.11 31.28 12.33
CA LYS A 892 -37.00 32.47 13.20
C LYS A 892 -36.71 32.11 14.66
N PRO A 893 -37.47 31.19 15.32
CA PRO A 893 -37.19 30.85 16.73
C PRO A 893 -35.80 30.25 16.95
N ILE A 894 -35.24 29.57 15.97
CA ILE A 894 -33.88 29.00 16.06
C ILE A 894 -32.85 30.13 16.10
N ILE A 895 -33.03 31.16 15.26
CA ILE A 895 -32.12 32.29 15.19
C ILE A 895 -32.27 33.17 16.45
N GLU A 896 -33.51 33.43 16.88
CA GLU A 896 -33.80 34.19 18.11
C GLU A 896 -33.15 33.56 19.34
N ASN A 897 -33.35 32.26 19.55
CA ASN A 897 -32.73 31.52 20.67
C ASN A 897 -31.20 31.51 20.59
N LYS A 898 -30.63 31.39 19.39
CA LYS A 898 -29.18 31.33 19.24
C LYS A 898 -28.46 32.64 19.49
N PHE A 899 -29.08 33.77 19.13
CA PHE A 899 -28.45 35.10 19.20
C PHE A 899 -29.02 35.97 20.32
N ASP A 900 -30.01 35.46 21.05
CA ASP A 900 -30.74 36.19 22.11
C ASP A 900 -31.23 37.55 21.65
N CYS A 901 -31.95 37.57 20.50
CA CYS A 901 -32.38 38.82 19.85
C CYS A 901 -33.74 38.66 19.16
N LEU A 902 -34.37 39.73 18.76
CA LEU A 902 -35.59 39.71 17.95
C LEU A 902 -35.24 39.50 16.47
N VAL A 903 -36.02 38.67 15.75
CA VAL A 903 -35.85 38.47 14.31
C VAL A 903 -37.08 38.96 13.55
N ASN A 904 -36.90 39.90 12.61
CA ASN A 904 -37.91 40.36 11.69
C ASN A 904 -37.72 39.80 10.30
N ILE A 905 -38.79 39.37 9.65
CA ILE A 905 -38.78 38.86 8.28
C ILE A 905 -39.67 39.75 7.45
N VAL A 906 -39.11 40.32 6.37
CA VAL A 906 -39.81 41.30 5.51
C VAL A 906 -39.44 41.05 4.06
N PHE A 907 -40.33 41.36 3.13
CA PHE A 907 -39.98 41.41 1.73
C PHE A 907 -39.16 42.64 1.38
N GLU A 908 -38.32 42.57 0.36
CA GLU A 908 -37.49 43.67 -0.12
C GLU A 908 -38.30 44.97 -0.36
N LYS A 909 -39.47 44.88 -0.99
CA LYS A 909 -40.36 45.97 -1.28
C LYS A 909 -40.96 46.65 -0.05
N GLU A 910 -40.98 45.97 1.08
CA GLU A 910 -41.56 46.47 2.35
C GLU A 910 -40.46 47.02 3.28
N SER A 911 -39.21 46.74 2.97
CA SER A 911 -38.07 47.16 3.79
C SER A 911 -37.63 48.58 3.45
N LYS A 912 -37.37 49.39 4.48
CA LYS A 912 -36.76 50.72 4.38
C LYS A 912 -35.22 50.68 4.44
N GLU A 913 -34.62 49.51 4.58
CA GLU A 913 -33.20 49.34 4.71
C GLU A 913 -32.47 49.50 3.39
N GLN A 914 -31.37 50.25 3.38
CA GLN A 914 -30.58 50.47 2.16
C GLN A 914 -30.02 49.16 1.58
N LYS A 915 -29.76 48.16 2.44
CA LYS A 915 -29.25 46.84 2.05
C LYS A 915 -30.34 45.94 1.46
N ALA A 916 -31.62 46.28 1.53
CA ALA A 916 -32.70 45.42 1.04
C ALA A 916 -32.49 45.01 -0.43
N SER A 917 -32.04 45.95 -1.27
CA SER A 917 -31.77 45.70 -2.70
C SER A 917 -30.70 44.62 -2.96
N LEU A 918 -29.92 44.22 -1.95
CA LEU A 918 -28.90 43.18 -2.04
C LEU A 918 -29.46 41.77 -1.90
N ALA A 919 -30.72 41.64 -1.47
CA ALA A 919 -31.39 40.36 -1.31
C ALA A 919 -31.46 39.60 -2.66
N LEU A 920 -31.14 38.34 -2.63
CA LEU A 920 -31.23 37.38 -3.76
C LEU A 920 -31.88 36.07 -3.30
N PRO A 921 -32.53 35.34 -4.19
CA PRO A 921 -32.98 33.99 -3.88
C PRO A 921 -31.87 33.15 -3.30
N GLY A 922 -32.07 32.50 -2.17
CA GLY A 922 -31.05 31.74 -1.43
C GLY A 922 -30.00 32.58 -0.70
N LYS A 923 -30.09 33.88 -0.75
CA LYS A 923 -29.17 34.77 -0.06
C LYS A 923 -29.90 36.04 0.41
N PRO A 924 -30.65 35.98 1.53
CA PRO A 924 -31.38 37.16 2.06
C PRO A 924 -30.40 38.27 2.39
N ALA A 925 -30.88 39.51 2.32
CA ALA A 925 -30.12 40.62 2.90
C ALA A 925 -30.31 40.60 4.45
N ILE A 926 -29.18 40.61 5.16
CA ILE A 926 -29.17 40.55 6.62
C ILE A 926 -28.80 41.93 7.16
N VAL A 927 -29.67 42.51 7.94
CA VAL A 927 -29.45 43.75 8.67
C VAL A 927 -29.47 43.45 10.17
N VAL A 928 -28.42 43.88 10.84
CA VAL A 928 -28.23 43.65 12.30
C VAL A 928 -28.15 45.01 12.98
N ILE A 929 -28.94 45.16 14.02
CA ILE A 929 -29.02 46.39 14.83
C ILE A 929 -28.54 46.10 16.23
#